data_a610c9ba6b3c6ca36cbe1c782b84c83c
#
_entry.id   a610c9ba6b3c6ca36cbe1c782b84c83c
#
_cell.length_a   1.000
_cell.length_b   1.000
_cell.length_c   1.000
_cell.angle_alpha   90.00
_cell.angle_beta   90.00
_cell.angle_gamma   90.00
#
_symmetry.space_group_name_H-M   'P 1'
#
loop_
_entity.id
_entity.type
_entity.pdbx_description
1 polymer ?
#
loop_
_entity_poly.entity_id
_entity_poly.type
_entity_poly.pdbx_seq_one_letter_code
_entity_poly.pdbx_strand_id
1 'polypeptide(L)'
;PSAAPPPARTSLKTTAFRSAAGLLAAAVAVSAAVLPAQAAPGPKDPGTASAFHSLRAPVTDENFYFVMADRFNNGTTANDDGGLGGDPMVSGFDPTKKGFYNGGDLAGLLDKIDYIQGLGTTSIWLTPSFKNKAVQPEDKSAGYHGYWITDFTQIDPHLGTNDELKALIDEAHSRGMKVYFDIITNHTADVIGYEDSEGKDVRKGYTSKDEVPYKTADGEPFDDRDYAGSESFPELDPETSFPYVPVLSEGEKDLKVPAWLNDPTLYHNRGDTTFVGEDAYYGDFFGLDDLFTEHPTVVDGMKDIYKTWIGDFGVDGFRIDTMKHVNNEFWQDFGPDVLSYAKAQGKDEFFMFGEVFDTTKSFTSQFTTRNQMQAVLDFPFQDAARSFASKSQDARTLETFFAGDDWYTDADSNVYQLPTFLGNHDMGRIGSFIAADNPGSSDAEQVARDQLAHELMYFSRGNPVIYYGDEQGFTGPGGDQDARQTLFASQVPEYLDDDLLGTDATHATDNFNTAHPLYNKISELATLTGEHPALRDGAHQHRYASEGPGIYAFSRTDAADQREYVVALNNSEQAQTAEVPTYISKRNYTRIYGDTAAETKTSEAGTLTVTVPPLSAVVYQSSGRIPHSKAAPAVVLQDPAAAPGDNGRLKVTADVGGSSFYEVTFEAKTAGGGWAPIGTDDTAPYQVFHDVAALDAGTPVEYRATVLDNGGHTASSQPRTASVPAPVVTLNKPAEGSSAEGQVELSATADPEKASHTVTFERSVAGGDWTAVATDDSSPVYSAEDDVSGLDDGTKVAYRAAMTGPGFSVVSETRTVTVGEAPQPQSVTVAGSLNQAMGCTKPWDPACSRAMMVLDPADKVWRLTVELPEGQYEYKAALNGGWDENYGAGGAFNGPNITLDHPGGPVTFRYDNSTHLLSAVYASQQPGAVAAAGSMNSELGCAADWEPACDQAQLILDPADLVWKLSALALPAGTYEFKAALDRSWNVSYGAGGASPGSNIVFKHDGGPATFRYDHFTHVITAG
;
A
#
# COMPACT_ATOMS: atom_id res chain seq x y z
N PRO A 1 27.91 47.69 -41.45
CA PRO A 1 27.25 48.04 -42.68
C PRO A 1 26.93 46.81 -43.50
N SER A 2 25.73 46.78 -43.87
CA SER A 2 25.05 46.36 -45.08
C SER A 2 25.09 44.84 -45.38
N ALA A 3 24.01 44.18 -45.22
CA ALA A 3 22.77 44.08 -46.02
C ALA A 3 22.90 43.02 -47.15
N ALA A 4 22.28 41.92 -47.02
CA ALA A 4 21.13 41.22 -47.66
C ALA A 4 21.22 41.00 -49.21
N PRO A 5 20.34 40.24 -49.92
CA PRO A 5 19.52 39.10 -49.53
C PRO A 5 19.52 37.95 -50.62
N PRO A 6 18.55 37.01 -50.61
CA PRO A 6 18.59 35.76 -51.41
C PRO A 6 17.86 35.88 -52.80
N PRO A 7 17.82 34.84 -53.63
CA PRO A 7 16.66 34.51 -54.45
C PRO A 7 16.24 33.03 -54.36
N ALA A 8 15.01 32.76 -54.08
CA ALA A 8 13.82 32.65 -54.93
C ALA A 8 13.69 31.28 -55.70
N ARG A 9 12.55 30.69 -55.36
CA ARG A 9 11.83 29.52 -55.88
C ARG A 9 11.83 29.35 -57.40
N THR A 10 11.80 28.10 -57.83
CA THR A 10 10.90 27.71 -58.97
C THR A 10 10.41 26.27 -58.80
N SER A 11 9.11 26.10 -58.91
CA SER A 11 8.33 24.89 -59.02
C SER A 11 8.33 24.35 -60.46
N LEU A 12 8.14 23.04 -60.66
CA LEU A 12 7.34 22.44 -61.76
C LEU A 12 7.19 20.93 -61.56
N LYS A 13 6.02 20.52 -61.27
CA LYS A 13 5.00 19.61 -61.81
C LYS A 13 5.44 18.36 -62.58
N THR A 14 4.96 17.24 -62.03
CA THR A 14 4.30 16.03 -62.62
C THR A 14 4.69 15.55 -64.01
N THR A 15 4.97 14.26 -64.16
CA THR A 15 4.17 13.32 -64.97
C THR A 15 4.58 11.85 -64.73
N ALA A 16 3.57 11.00 -64.62
CA ALA A 16 3.67 9.53 -64.52
C ALA A 16 3.99 8.91 -65.90
N PHE A 17 4.65 7.75 -65.96
CA PHE A 17 4.39 6.69 -66.91
C PHE A 17 4.84 5.30 -66.45
N ARG A 18 4.09 4.31 -66.83
CA ARG A 18 4.15 2.89 -66.54
C ARG A 18 5.15 2.15 -67.45
N SER A 19 5.52 0.95 -66.97
CA SER A 19 5.66 -0.33 -67.69
C SER A 19 7.04 -0.97 -67.79
N ALA A 20 7.17 -2.06 -67.14
CA ALA A 20 7.39 -3.46 -67.61
C ALA A 20 8.80 -3.94 -68.06
N ALA A 21 9.15 -5.01 -67.39
CA ALA A 21 9.78 -6.26 -67.88
C ALA A 21 11.29 -6.30 -68.23
N GLY A 22 11.97 -7.21 -67.49
CA GLY A 22 12.75 -8.25 -68.16
C GLY A 22 14.22 -8.47 -67.77
N LEU A 23 14.43 -9.65 -67.21
CA LEU A 23 15.56 -10.60 -67.42
C LEU A 23 16.97 -10.40 -66.76
N LEU A 24 17.23 -11.32 -65.84
CA LEU A 24 18.44 -12.20 -65.62
C LEU A 24 19.86 -11.59 -65.77
N ALA A 25 20.58 -11.68 -64.66
CA ALA A 25 21.98 -12.16 -64.67
C ALA A 25 22.36 -12.73 -63.28
N ALA A 26 22.86 -13.93 -63.20
CA ALA A 26 23.33 -14.65 -62.04
C ALA A 26 24.66 -14.14 -61.52
N ALA A 27 24.82 -13.95 -60.23
CA ALA A 27 26.13 -13.87 -59.55
C ALA A 27 26.04 -14.70 -58.28
N VAL A 28 26.89 -15.73 -58.16
CA VAL A 28 27.08 -16.59 -57.03
C VAL A 28 27.81 -15.78 -55.94
N ALA A 29 27.17 -15.64 -54.78
CA ALA A 29 27.82 -15.22 -53.54
C ALA A 29 27.50 -16.24 -52.45
N VAL A 30 28.54 -16.73 -51.80
CA VAL A 30 28.49 -17.67 -50.69
C VAL A 30 27.83 -16.98 -49.51
N SER A 31 26.68 -17.43 -49.10
CA SER A 31 25.94 -16.95 -47.91
C SER A 31 26.28 -17.87 -46.74
N ALA A 32 26.90 -17.28 -45.71
CA ALA A 32 26.82 -17.87 -44.38
C ALA A 32 25.35 -17.81 -43.91
N ALA A 33 24.78 -18.95 -43.64
CA ALA A 33 23.43 -19.04 -43.13
C ALA A 33 23.41 -18.54 -41.67
N VAL A 34 22.91 -17.32 -41.50
CA VAL A 34 22.33 -16.86 -40.22
C VAL A 34 20.91 -17.41 -40.24
N LEU A 35 20.64 -18.37 -39.37
CA LEU A 35 19.27 -18.80 -39.10
C LEU A 35 18.48 -17.59 -38.55
N PRO A 36 17.34 -17.23 -39.12
CA PRO A 36 16.51 -16.22 -38.52
C PRO A 36 16.00 -16.75 -37.17
N ALA A 37 16.19 -15.97 -36.12
CA ALA A 37 15.45 -16.15 -34.89
C ALA A 37 13.94 -16.24 -35.27
N GLN A 38 13.26 -17.31 -34.90
CA GLN A 38 11.83 -17.37 -35.01
C GLN A 38 11.24 -16.31 -34.11
N ALA A 39 10.66 -15.27 -34.70
CA ALA A 39 9.81 -14.36 -33.99
C ALA A 39 8.72 -15.17 -33.28
N ALA A 40 8.55 -14.93 -31.99
CA ALA A 40 7.41 -15.43 -31.24
C ALA A 40 6.12 -15.08 -32.00
N PRO A 41 5.13 -15.98 -32.05
CA PRO A 41 3.86 -15.67 -32.72
C PRO A 41 3.22 -14.48 -31.98
N GLY A 42 3.03 -13.38 -32.71
CA GLY A 42 2.28 -12.24 -32.24
C GLY A 42 0.86 -12.62 -31.83
N PRO A 43 0.16 -11.80 -31.05
CA PRO A 43 -1.17 -12.11 -30.54
C PRO A 43 -2.10 -12.45 -31.70
N LYS A 44 -2.69 -13.63 -31.61
CA LYS A 44 -3.68 -14.10 -32.59
C LYS A 44 -5.00 -13.40 -32.30
N ASP A 45 -5.66 -12.93 -33.38
CA ASP A 45 -6.98 -12.34 -33.45
C ASP A 45 -7.96 -13.01 -32.45
N PRO A 46 -8.68 -12.23 -31.61
CA PRO A 46 -9.58 -12.77 -30.59
C PRO A 46 -10.79 -13.58 -31.10
N GLY A 47 -10.85 -13.84 -32.38
CA GLY A 47 -11.89 -14.70 -33.00
C GLY A 47 -11.56 -16.17 -33.11
N THR A 48 -10.38 -16.64 -32.71
CA THR A 48 -10.03 -18.08 -32.74
C THR A 48 -9.63 -18.60 -31.37
N ALA A 49 -10.34 -19.56 -30.88
CA ALA A 49 -10.21 -20.27 -29.61
C ALA A 49 -8.82 -20.86 -29.36
N SER A 50 -7.81 -20.05 -29.17
CA SER A 50 -6.45 -20.49 -28.83
C SER A 50 -5.69 -19.48 -27.99
N ALA A 51 -6.38 -18.61 -27.28
CA ALA A 51 -5.79 -17.85 -26.17
C ALA A 51 -5.80 -18.72 -24.91
N PHE A 52 -5.18 -19.88 -24.98
CA PHE A 52 -5.07 -20.82 -23.86
C PHE A 52 -3.71 -20.69 -23.22
N HIS A 53 -3.31 -19.47 -22.85
CA HIS A 53 -2.12 -19.25 -22.06
C HIS A 53 -2.46 -18.32 -20.93
N SER A 54 -2.08 -18.67 -19.73
CA SER A 54 -1.85 -17.68 -18.71
C SER A 54 -0.83 -16.70 -19.27
N LEU A 55 -1.05 -15.41 -19.01
CA LEU A 55 -0.23 -14.35 -19.59
C LEU A 55 1.24 -14.52 -19.21
N ARG A 56 2.06 -14.67 -20.22
CA ARG A 56 3.53 -14.67 -20.15
C ARG A 56 4.02 -13.69 -21.20
N ALA A 57 4.44 -12.52 -20.74
CA ALA A 57 4.94 -11.44 -21.58
C ALA A 57 6.41 -11.21 -21.26
N PRO A 58 7.17 -10.51 -22.10
CA PRO A 58 8.52 -10.08 -21.76
C PRO A 58 8.62 -9.32 -20.43
N VAL A 59 7.55 -8.65 -19.99
CA VAL A 59 7.47 -7.97 -18.69
C VAL A 59 7.52 -8.93 -17.50
N THR A 60 7.28 -10.23 -17.66
CA THR A 60 7.40 -11.26 -16.62
C THR A 60 8.83 -11.78 -16.46
N ASP A 61 9.77 -11.27 -17.23
CA ASP A 61 11.20 -11.63 -17.21
C ASP A 61 12.07 -10.59 -16.51
N GLU A 62 11.49 -9.54 -15.94
CA GLU A 62 12.25 -8.46 -15.32
C GLU A 62 12.79 -8.84 -13.94
N ASN A 63 13.95 -8.27 -13.63
CA ASN A 63 14.65 -8.34 -12.37
C ASN A 63 15.11 -6.93 -12.04
N PHE A 64 14.41 -6.27 -11.12
CA PHE A 64 14.56 -4.85 -10.85
C PHE A 64 15.66 -4.57 -9.82
N TYR A 65 16.39 -3.48 -10.04
CA TYR A 65 17.19 -2.81 -9.03
C TYR A 65 16.53 -1.48 -8.69
N PHE A 66 15.91 -1.39 -7.52
CA PHE A 66 15.25 -0.19 -7.04
C PHE A 66 16.25 0.71 -6.33
N VAL A 67 16.47 1.93 -6.82
CA VAL A 67 17.54 2.80 -6.37
C VAL A 67 17.12 4.26 -6.20
N MET A 68 17.60 4.86 -5.14
CA MET A 68 17.53 6.30 -4.86
C MET A 68 18.86 6.94 -5.30
N ALA A 69 18.81 7.81 -6.33
CA ALA A 69 19.99 8.38 -6.95
C ALA A 69 20.86 9.14 -5.93
N ASP A 70 20.27 9.97 -5.08
CA ASP A 70 20.97 10.72 -4.03
C ASP A 70 21.75 9.84 -3.04
N ARG A 71 21.37 8.57 -2.90
CA ARG A 71 21.95 7.63 -1.91
C ARG A 71 22.88 6.59 -2.52
N PHE A 72 23.03 6.59 -3.85
CA PHE A 72 23.74 5.52 -4.54
C PHE A 72 25.24 5.81 -4.69
N ASN A 73 25.61 6.83 -5.45
CA ASN A 73 26.99 7.24 -5.67
C ASN A 73 27.06 8.70 -6.11
N ASN A 74 28.01 9.47 -5.55
CA ASN A 74 28.26 10.84 -5.96
C ASN A 74 29.26 10.83 -7.14
N GLY A 75 28.78 11.07 -8.37
CA GLY A 75 29.60 11.14 -9.58
C GLY A 75 30.25 12.51 -9.77
N THR A 76 29.59 13.58 -9.26
CA THR A 76 30.14 14.93 -9.32
C THR A 76 29.66 15.81 -8.19
N THR A 77 30.59 16.42 -7.47
CA THR A 77 30.26 17.37 -6.39
C THR A 77 29.83 18.76 -6.89
N ALA A 78 29.70 18.95 -8.20
CA ALA A 78 29.36 20.24 -8.78
C ALA A 78 27.86 20.55 -8.71
N ASN A 79 27.02 19.53 -8.54
CA ASN A 79 25.56 19.59 -8.44
C ASN A 79 25.01 19.36 -7.02
N ASP A 80 25.87 19.06 -6.03
CA ASP A 80 25.44 18.69 -4.68
C ASP A 80 24.43 19.68 -4.05
N ASP A 81 24.61 20.99 -4.29
CA ASP A 81 23.75 22.06 -3.76
C ASP A 81 22.63 22.49 -4.73
N GLY A 82 22.38 21.75 -5.80
CA GLY A 82 21.38 22.08 -6.82
C GLY A 82 21.56 23.44 -7.48
N GLY A 83 22.74 24.11 -7.32
CA GLY A 83 23.00 25.45 -7.76
C GLY A 83 22.35 26.55 -6.89
N LEU A 84 21.82 26.20 -5.71
CA LEU A 84 21.10 27.08 -4.80
C LEU A 84 22.00 27.72 -3.72
N GLY A 85 23.26 27.26 -3.63
CA GLY A 85 24.27 27.77 -2.69
C GLY A 85 24.38 26.99 -1.37
N GLY A 86 25.30 27.38 -0.49
CA GLY A 86 25.74 26.53 0.63
C GLY A 86 24.89 26.61 1.91
N ASP A 87 23.72 27.23 1.92
CA ASP A 87 22.80 27.18 3.07
C ASP A 87 21.92 25.93 2.96
N PRO A 88 22.05 24.91 3.84
CA PRO A 88 21.24 23.70 3.80
C PRO A 88 19.74 23.93 3.85
N MET A 89 19.26 24.99 4.51
CA MET A 89 17.84 25.34 4.56
C MET A 89 17.34 26.02 3.29
N VAL A 90 18.20 26.26 2.32
CA VAL A 90 17.86 26.78 0.98
C VAL A 90 18.13 25.74 -0.09
N SER A 91 19.32 25.13 -0.06
CA SER A 91 19.71 24.11 -1.05
C SER A 91 19.18 22.73 -0.72
N GLY A 92 18.93 22.38 0.52
CA GLY A 92 18.61 21.00 0.90
C GLY A 92 19.85 20.09 1.02
N PHE A 93 21.06 20.56 0.75
CA PHE A 93 22.28 19.75 0.83
C PHE A 93 22.89 19.80 2.22
N ASP A 94 22.89 18.68 2.92
CA ASP A 94 23.63 18.46 4.17
C ASP A 94 23.96 16.96 4.33
N PRO A 95 25.13 16.50 3.89
CA PRO A 95 25.49 15.07 3.91
C PRO A 95 25.65 14.50 5.32
N THR A 96 25.48 15.31 6.36
CA THR A 96 25.50 14.86 7.77
C THR A 96 24.11 14.58 8.34
N LYS A 97 23.07 14.76 7.54
CA LYS A 97 21.67 14.57 7.95
C LYS A 97 20.92 13.62 7.02
N LYS A 98 20.23 12.66 7.60
CA LYS A 98 19.44 11.67 6.87
C LYS A 98 18.27 12.25 6.06
N GLY A 99 17.66 13.33 6.52
CA GLY A 99 16.55 14.03 5.87
C GLY A 99 16.96 15.07 4.82
N PHE A 100 18.24 15.12 4.38
CA PHE A 100 18.77 16.08 3.43
C PHE A 100 19.46 15.38 2.26
N TYR A 101 19.70 16.12 1.15
CA TYR A 101 20.52 15.58 0.05
C TYR A 101 21.90 15.22 0.56
N ASN A 102 22.40 14.04 0.19
CA ASN A 102 23.72 13.54 0.56
C ASN A 102 24.72 13.58 -0.61
N GLY A 103 24.26 13.88 -1.81
CA GLY A 103 25.09 14.20 -2.97
C GLY A 103 25.24 13.09 -4.02
N GLY A 104 24.51 11.98 -3.91
CA GLY A 104 24.43 11.00 -5.00
C GLY A 104 23.69 11.56 -6.21
N ASP A 105 24.02 11.08 -7.43
CA ASP A 105 23.51 11.65 -8.66
C ASP A 105 23.43 10.64 -9.83
N LEU A 106 22.87 11.06 -10.97
CA LEU A 106 22.76 10.25 -12.19
C LEU A 106 24.11 9.91 -12.80
N ALA A 107 25.11 10.80 -12.67
CA ALA A 107 26.47 10.54 -13.12
C ALA A 107 27.10 9.40 -12.30
N GLY A 108 26.85 9.38 -10.99
CA GLY A 108 27.27 8.33 -10.09
C GLY A 108 26.58 6.98 -10.36
N LEU A 109 25.30 6.99 -10.74
CA LEU A 109 24.61 5.79 -11.21
C LEU A 109 25.26 5.25 -12.48
N LEU A 110 25.53 6.12 -13.44
CA LEU A 110 26.20 5.75 -14.69
C LEU A 110 27.60 5.17 -14.43
N ASP A 111 28.39 5.76 -13.52
CA ASP A 111 29.72 5.28 -13.14
C ASP A 111 29.70 3.86 -12.53
N LYS A 112 28.61 3.47 -11.91
CA LYS A 112 28.44 2.18 -11.22
C LYS A 112 27.49 1.21 -11.95
N ILE A 113 27.12 1.48 -13.19
CA ILE A 113 26.18 0.62 -13.94
C ILE A 113 26.70 -0.83 -14.09
N ASP A 114 28.02 -1.03 -14.13
CA ASP A 114 28.64 -2.37 -14.14
C ASP A 114 28.35 -3.14 -12.83
N TYR A 115 28.28 -2.45 -11.70
CA TYR A 115 27.94 -3.04 -10.41
C TYR A 115 26.49 -3.51 -10.40
N ILE A 116 25.56 -2.69 -10.90
CA ILE A 116 24.13 -3.03 -11.01
C ILE A 116 23.93 -4.21 -11.97
N GLN A 117 24.53 -4.16 -13.16
CA GLN A 117 24.47 -5.25 -14.14
C GLN A 117 25.07 -6.55 -13.59
N GLY A 118 26.14 -6.47 -12.78
CA GLY A 118 26.80 -7.62 -12.17
C GLY A 118 25.93 -8.41 -11.19
N LEU A 119 24.88 -7.81 -10.63
CA LEU A 119 23.86 -8.50 -9.86
C LEU A 119 22.96 -9.41 -10.73
N GLY A 120 23.00 -9.23 -12.07
CA GLY A 120 22.10 -9.91 -13.00
C GLY A 120 20.73 -9.23 -13.12
N THR A 121 20.60 -7.97 -12.68
CA THR A 121 19.39 -7.18 -12.85
C THR A 121 19.19 -6.76 -14.31
N THR A 122 17.94 -6.73 -14.75
CA THR A 122 17.55 -6.39 -16.13
C THR A 122 17.01 -4.98 -16.23
N SER A 123 16.59 -4.41 -15.10
CA SER A 123 15.89 -3.12 -15.04
C SER A 123 16.34 -2.29 -13.85
N ILE A 124 16.50 -0.98 -14.07
CA ILE A 124 16.75 0.01 -13.03
C ILE A 124 15.44 0.75 -12.79
N TRP A 125 14.96 0.76 -11.54
CA TRP A 125 13.85 1.59 -11.10
C TRP A 125 14.41 2.72 -10.25
N LEU A 126 14.25 3.96 -10.74
CA LEU A 126 14.69 5.19 -10.07
C LEU A 126 13.55 5.75 -9.22
N THR A 127 13.84 6.16 -7.96
CA THR A 127 12.91 7.06 -7.24
C THR A 127 12.62 8.30 -8.07
N PRO A 128 11.52 9.05 -7.82
CA PRO A 128 11.19 10.21 -8.63
C PRO A 128 12.40 11.14 -8.74
N SER A 129 12.81 11.44 -9.96
CA SER A 129 14.02 12.23 -10.21
C SER A 129 13.70 13.62 -10.75
N PHE A 130 12.42 13.99 -10.77
CA PHE A 130 11.95 15.31 -11.22
C PHE A 130 12.39 16.41 -10.25
N LYS A 131 12.38 17.67 -10.73
CA LYS A 131 12.76 18.79 -9.89
C LYS A 131 11.77 18.97 -8.72
N ASN A 132 12.32 18.97 -7.52
CA ASN A 132 11.58 19.08 -6.27
C ASN A 132 11.61 20.47 -5.67
N LYS A 133 10.73 20.74 -4.72
CA LYS A 133 10.93 21.78 -3.72
C LYS A 133 12.13 21.36 -2.88
N ALA A 134 13.20 22.16 -2.92
CA ALA A 134 14.48 21.75 -2.34
C ALA A 134 14.39 21.47 -0.83
N VAL A 135 13.62 22.30 -0.10
CA VAL A 135 13.42 22.17 1.35
C VAL A 135 11.97 22.50 1.70
N GLN A 136 11.40 21.71 2.60
CA GLN A 136 10.18 22.06 3.35
C GLN A 136 10.60 22.47 4.78
N PRO A 137 10.58 23.78 5.09
CA PRO A 137 11.10 24.27 6.37
C PRO A 137 10.31 23.78 7.59
N GLU A 138 9.02 23.52 7.43
CA GLU A 138 8.13 23.02 8.49
C GLU A 138 8.51 21.61 8.89
N ASP A 139 8.83 20.75 7.93
CA ASP A 139 9.26 19.37 8.14
C ASP A 139 10.76 19.26 8.46
N LYS A 140 11.51 20.36 8.29
CA LYS A 140 12.98 20.42 8.45
C LYS A 140 13.69 19.34 7.65
N SER A 141 13.20 19.10 6.43
CA SER A 141 13.65 18.07 5.51
C SER A 141 13.80 18.62 4.11
N ALA A 142 14.53 17.91 3.26
CA ALA A 142 14.79 18.23 1.87
C ALA A 142 14.14 17.23 0.92
N GLY A 143 13.94 17.64 -0.34
CA GLY A 143 13.27 16.84 -1.38
C GLY A 143 14.13 15.74 -2.00
N TYR A 144 15.15 15.23 -1.33
CA TYR A 144 16.11 14.23 -1.84
C TYR A 144 15.47 12.92 -2.29
N HIS A 145 14.31 12.60 -1.76
CA HIS A 145 13.54 11.39 -2.11
C HIS A 145 12.74 11.53 -3.40
N GLY A 146 12.51 12.77 -3.89
CA GLY A 146 11.87 13.04 -5.17
C GLY A 146 10.36 13.21 -5.15
N TYR A 147 9.67 13.07 -4.02
CA TYR A 147 8.21 13.10 -3.95
C TYR A 147 7.59 14.51 -3.80
N TRP A 148 8.38 15.59 -3.77
CA TRP A 148 7.91 16.98 -3.67
C TRP A 148 8.08 17.75 -4.99
N ILE A 149 7.45 17.25 -6.07
CA ILE A 149 7.68 17.72 -7.42
C ILE A 149 7.11 19.13 -7.63
N THR A 150 7.94 20.03 -8.11
CA THR A 150 7.57 21.37 -8.59
C THR A 150 7.65 21.49 -10.10
N ASP A 151 8.52 20.75 -10.77
CA ASP A 151 8.66 20.79 -12.22
C ASP A 151 8.78 19.37 -12.80
N PHE A 152 7.71 18.95 -13.48
CA PHE A 152 7.60 17.63 -14.10
C PHE A 152 8.31 17.52 -15.46
N THR A 153 8.98 18.58 -15.92
CA THR A 153 9.60 18.65 -17.26
C THR A 153 11.12 18.53 -17.23
N GLN A 154 11.72 18.54 -16.05
CA GLN A 154 13.17 18.43 -15.88
C GLN A 154 13.57 17.61 -14.64
N ILE A 155 14.78 17.07 -14.73
CA ILE A 155 15.44 16.39 -13.62
C ILE A 155 15.84 17.41 -12.55
N ASP A 156 15.81 16.96 -11.29
CA ASP A 156 16.26 17.76 -10.15
C ASP A 156 17.73 18.15 -10.31
N PRO A 157 18.07 19.45 -10.18
CA PRO A 157 19.45 19.90 -10.32
C PRO A 157 20.47 19.27 -9.37
N HIS A 158 20.04 18.73 -8.20
CA HIS A 158 20.92 17.97 -7.31
C HIS A 158 21.29 16.61 -7.92
N LEU A 159 20.39 16.02 -8.70
CA LEU A 159 20.58 14.70 -9.32
C LEU A 159 21.22 14.80 -10.71
N GLY A 160 21.15 15.98 -11.35
CA GLY A 160 21.72 16.18 -12.67
C GLY A 160 20.80 16.92 -13.64
N THR A 161 20.85 16.53 -14.90
CA THR A 161 20.15 17.16 -16.04
C THR A 161 19.39 16.13 -16.86
N ASN A 162 18.46 16.62 -17.71
CA ASN A 162 17.75 15.77 -18.67
C ASN A 162 18.72 15.05 -19.65
N ASP A 163 19.83 15.69 -20.03
CA ASP A 163 20.85 15.09 -20.89
C ASP A 163 21.59 13.94 -20.16
N GLU A 164 21.88 14.08 -18.88
CA GLU A 164 22.53 13.04 -18.05
C GLU A 164 21.58 11.84 -17.84
N LEU A 165 20.29 12.08 -17.61
CA LEU A 165 19.31 11.02 -17.60
C LEU A 165 19.27 10.28 -18.94
N LYS A 166 19.22 11.04 -20.05
CA LYS A 166 19.22 10.43 -21.39
C LYS A 166 20.46 9.58 -21.61
N ALA A 167 21.62 10.02 -21.12
CA ALA A 167 22.86 9.26 -21.20
C ALA A 167 22.82 7.96 -20.38
N LEU A 168 22.22 8.00 -19.19
CA LEU A 168 22.00 6.81 -18.36
C LEU A 168 21.06 5.81 -19.06
N ILE A 169 19.93 6.29 -19.64
CA ILE A 169 18.99 5.44 -20.37
C ILE A 169 19.65 4.81 -21.61
N ASP A 170 20.39 5.60 -22.39
CA ASP A 170 21.07 5.11 -23.61
C ASP A 170 22.15 4.07 -23.26
N GLU A 171 22.88 4.25 -22.17
CA GLU A 171 23.87 3.26 -21.72
C GLU A 171 23.19 1.99 -21.18
N ALA A 172 22.12 2.12 -20.39
CA ALA A 172 21.33 0.98 -19.94
C ALA A 172 20.81 0.15 -21.13
N HIS A 173 20.20 0.82 -22.11
CA HIS A 173 19.74 0.18 -23.35
C HIS A 173 20.86 -0.51 -24.13
N SER A 174 22.05 0.10 -24.23
CA SER A 174 23.19 -0.50 -24.90
C SER A 174 23.62 -1.83 -24.26
N ARG A 175 23.30 -2.04 -22.99
CA ARG A 175 23.57 -3.23 -22.18
C ARG A 175 22.39 -4.20 -22.13
N GLY A 176 21.26 -3.86 -22.76
CA GLY A 176 20.01 -4.65 -22.71
C GLY A 176 19.24 -4.50 -21.40
N MET A 177 19.52 -3.44 -20.64
CA MET A 177 18.79 -3.09 -19.41
C MET A 177 17.73 -2.05 -19.71
N LYS A 178 16.63 -2.06 -18.95
CA LYS A 178 15.52 -1.08 -19.01
C LYS A 178 15.64 -0.07 -17.88
N VAL A 179 14.99 1.10 -18.04
CA VAL A 179 14.92 2.14 -17.01
C VAL A 179 13.46 2.50 -16.75
N TYR A 180 13.04 2.37 -15.50
CA TYR A 180 11.71 2.66 -15.02
C TYR A 180 11.74 3.91 -14.14
N PHE A 181 10.77 4.80 -14.35
CA PHE A 181 10.59 5.99 -13.53
C PHE A 181 9.54 5.76 -12.47
N ASP A 182 9.83 6.24 -11.26
CA ASP A 182 8.83 6.46 -10.26
C ASP A 182 8.10 7.76 -10.57
N ILE A 183 6.78 7.74 -10.65
CA ILE A 183 5.93 8.86 -11.03
C ILE A 183 4.84 9.10 -10.02
N ILE A 184 4.38 10.35 -9.93
CA ILE A 184 3.34 10.79 -9.00
C ILE A 184 2.21 11.41 -9.80
N THR A 185 0.98 10.96 -9.58
CA THR A 185 -0.22 11.52 -10.20
C THR A 185 -1.18 12.10 -9.17
N ASN A 186 -1.02 11.75 -7.89
CA ASN A 186 -1.89 12.12 -6.79
C ASN A 186 -1.66 13.57 -6.32
N HIS A 187 -0.41 13.98 -6.17
CA HIS A 187 -0.06 15.26 -5.53
C HIS A 187 1.14 15.95 -6.17
N THR A 188 1.35 17.19 -5.76
CA THR A 188 2.56 17.98 -6.06
C THR A 188 3.23 18.43 -4.76
N ALA A 189 4.32 19.20 -4.84
CA ALA A 189 4.94 19.81 -3.66
C ALA A 189 3.93 20.69 -2.89
N ASP A 190 4.11 20.78 -1.57
CA ASP A 190 3.40 21.68 -0.67
C ASP A 190 3.69 23.15 -1.03
N VAL A 191 2.78 23.77 -1.77
CA VAL A 191 2.85 25.16 -2.29
C VAL A 191 1.55 25.90 -2.00
N ILE A 192 0.43 25.18 -1.92
CA ILE A 192 -0.90 25.71 -1.64
C ILE A 192 -1.20 25.50 -0.16
N GLY A 193 -1.26 26.59 0.60
CA GLY A 193 -1.80 26.54 1.96
C GLY A 193 -3.22 27.09 2.02
N TYR A 194 -3.73 27.31 3.23
CA TYR A 194 -5.10 27.73 3.43
C TYR A 194 -5.17 29.00 4.29
N GLU A 195 -6.10 29.90 3.95
CA GLU A 195 -6.26 31.16 4.68
C GLU A 195 -6.79 30.91 6.10
N ASP A 196 -6.10 31.43 7.13
CA ASP A 196 -6.62 31.51 8.49
C ASP A 196 -7.50 32.75 8.71
N SER A 197 -8.02 32.92 9.92
CA SER A 197 -8.84 34.10 10.26
C SER A 197 -8.10 35.45 10.23
N GLU A 198 -6.77 35.45 10.08
CA GLU A 198 -5.90 36.62 9.96
C GLU A 198 -5.39 36.82 8.53
N GLY A 199 -5.80 35.93 7.56
CA GLY A 199 -5.36 35.94 6.17
C GLY A 199 -3.94 35.40 6.00
N LYS A 200 -3.49 34.51 6.88
CA LYS A 200 -2.20 33.82 6.79
C LYS A 200 -2.36 32.43 6.19
N ASP A 201 -1.33 32.02 5.50
CA ASP A 201 -1.12 30.69 5.02
C ASP A 201 -0.85 29.71 6.18
N VAL A 202 -1.68 28.66 6.30
CA VAL A 202 -1.55 27.60 7.31
C VAL A 202 -2.03 26.25 6.75
N ARG A 203 -1.51 25.16 7.26
CA ARG A 203 -2.10 23.83 7.05
C ARG A 203 -3.41 23.69 7.85
N LYS A 204 -4.39 22.97 7.31
CA LYS A 204 -5.69 22.68 7.93
C LYS A 204 -5.92 21.19 8.00
N GLY A 205 -6.69 20.73 8.98
CA GLY A 205 -7.19 19.37 8.97
C GLY A 205 -8.29 19.18 7.92
N TYR A 206 -8.51 17.94 7.51
CA TYR A 206 -9.50 17.60 6.50
C TYR A 206 -10.92 18.04 6.88
N THR A 207 -11.67 18.53 5.91
CA THR A 207 -13.11 18.81 6.03
C THR A 207 -13.87 17.97 5.01
N SER A 208 -14.82 17.15 5.51
CA SER A 208 -15.56 16.20 4.68
C SER A 208 -16.50 16.86 3.66
N LYS A 209 -16.84 16.13 2.59
CA LYS A 209 -17.80 16.60 1.58
C LYS A 209 -19.21 16.75 2.16
N ASP A 210 -19.55 15.98 3.20
CA ASP A 210 -20.81 16.12 3.92
C ASP A 210 -20.90 17.40 4.73
N GLU A 211 -19.81 17.84 5.36
CA GLU A 211 -19.77 19.11 6.10
C GLU A 211 -19.81 20.31 5.16
N VAL A 212 -18.95 20.28 4.11
CA VAL A 212 -18.86 21.35 3.12
C VAL A 212 -18.73 20.74 1.73
N PRO A 213 -19.85 20.56 0.98
CA PRO A 213 -19.83 20.05 -0.39
C PRO A 213 -19.10 21.02 -1.34
N TYR A 214 -18.55 20.47 -2.43
CA TYR A 214 -18.05 21.30 -3.53
C TYR A 214 -19.16 22.15 -4.13
N LYS A 215 -18.81 23.32 -4.66
CA LYS A 215 -19.75 24.24 -5.33
C LYS A 215 -19.19 24.68 -6.67
N THR A 216 -20.08 24.85 -7.65
CA THR A 216 -19.74 25.51 -8.89
C THR A 216 -19.38 26.98 -8.64
N ALA A 217 -18.75 27.67 -9.60
CA ALA A 217 -18.48 29.11 -9.52
C ALA A 217 -19.75 29.97 -9.31
N ASP A 218 -20.93 29.46 -9.70
CA ASP A 218 -22.23 30.07 -9.45
C ASP A 218 -22.80 29.76 -8.04
N GLY A 219 -22.09 28.94 -7.23
CA GLY A 219 -22.44 28.59 -5.84
C GLY A 219 -23.39 27.43 -5.67
N GLU A 220 -23.71 26.66 -6.72
CA GLU A 220 -24.55 25.49 -6.67
C GLU A 220 -23.73 24.26 -6.23
N PRO A 221 -24.17 23.47 -5.22
CA PRO A 221 -23.44 22.29 -4.79
C PRO A 221 -23.43 21.21 -5.88
N PHE A 222 -22.34 20.43 -5.96
CA PHE A 222 -22.21 19.29 -6.85
C PHE A 222 -21.36 18.20 -6.23
N ASP A 223 -21.50 16.97 -6.75
CA ASP A 223 -20.63 15.84 -6.44
C ASP A 223 -19.62 15.66 -7.60
N ASP A 224 -18.35 15.71 -7.28
CA ASP A 224 -17.22 15.52 -8.22
C ASP A 224 -17.27 14.14 -8.90
N ARG A 225 -17.74 13.11 -8.21
CA ARG A 225 -17.85 11.73 -8.73
C ARG A 225 -18.81 11.60 -9.92
N ASP A 226 -19.80 12.46 -10.02
CA ASP A 226 -20.72 12.51 -11.18
C ASP A 226 -19.99 12.94 -12.47
N TYR A 227 -18.78 13.51 -12.32
CA TYR A 227 -17.98 14.04 -13.42
C TYR A 227 -16.70 13.24 -13.66
N ALA A 228 -16.30 12.35 -12.74
CA ALA A 228 -15.14 11.50 -12.90
C ALA A 228 -15.22 10.67 -14.20
N GLY A 229 -14.14 10.67 -14.98
CA GLY A 229 -14.12 10.05 -16.31
C GLY A 229 -14.94 10.77 -17.40
N SER A 230 -15.45 12.00 -17.13
CA SER A 230 -16.20 12.83 -18.08
C SER A 230 -15.29 13.84 -18.80
N GLU A 231 -15.64 14.20 -20.06
CA GLU A 231 -14.94 15.26 -20.79
C GLU A 231 -15.28 16.68 -20.27
N SER A 232 -16.23 16.81 -19.34
CA SER A 232 -16.72 18.09 -18.83
C SER A 232 -16.72 18.11 -17.31
N PHE A 233 -16.34 19.23 -16.73
CA PHE A 233 -16.38 19.48 -15.29
C PHE A 233 -17.01 20.86 -15.01
N PRO A 234 -17.64 21.10 -13.86
CA PRO A 234 -18.15 22.43 -13.50
C PRO A 234 -17.06 23.48 -13.46
N GLU A 235 -17.38 24.72 -13.79
CA GLU A 235 -16.47 25.85 -13.58
C GLU A 235 -16.34 26.10 -12.06
N LEU A 236 -15.11 26.20 -11.56
CA LEU A 236 -14.78 26.40 -10.15
C LEU A 236 -14.23 27.80 -9.90
N ASP A 237 -14.41 28.29 -8.68
CA ASP A 237 -13.90 29.54 -8.18
C ASP A 237 -13.10 29.31 -6.89
N PRO A 238 -11.83 29.72 -6.80
CA PRO A 238 -10.97 29.40 -5.66
C PRO A 238 -11.46 29.98 -4.33
N GLU A 239 -12.30 31.05 -4.35
CA GLU A 239 -12.81 31.69 -3.13
C GLU A 239 -14.10 31.03 -2.60
N THR A 240 -14.84 30.26 -3.44
CA THR A 240 -16.19 29.82 -3.09
C THR A 240 -16.48 28.34 -3.33
N SER A 241 -15.67 27.64 -4.14
CA SER A 241 -15.95 26.25 -4.53
C SER A 241 -15.48 25.20 -3.51
N PHE A 242 -14.58 25.55 -2.62
CA PHE A 242 -13.90 24.65 -1.68
C PHE A 242 -14.22 24.97 -0.21
N PRO A 243 -13.99 24.02 0.74
CA PRO A 243 -14.11 24.31 2.16
C PRO A 243 -13.09 25.32 2.67
N TYR A 244 -11.90 25.35 2.06
CA TYR A 244 -10.85 26.31 2.38
C TYR A 244 -10.49 27.17 1.16
N VAL A 245 -10.17 28.44 1.41
CA VAL A 245 -9.65 29.34 0.38
C VAL A 245 -8.17 29.05 0.21
N PRO A 246 -7.72 28.60 -0.98
CA PRO A 246 -6.32 28.31 -1.22
C PRO A 246 -5.49 29.60 -1.28
N VAL A 247 -4.31 29.56 -0.69
CA VAL A 247 -3.35 30.67 -0.63
C VAL A 247 -2.04 30.22 -1.27
N LEU A 248 -1.53 31.00 -2.19
CA LEU A 248 -0.19 30.84 -2.76
C LEU A 248 0.66 32.06 -2.42
N SER A 249 1.84 31.83 -1.89
CA SER A 249 2.79 32.91 -1.63
C SER A 249 3.21 33.60 -2.95
N GLU A 250 3.49 34.91 -2.92
CA GLU A 250 3.87 35.68 -4.13
C GLU A 250 5.13 35.08 -4.82
N GLY A 251 5.99 34.40 -4.09
CA GLY A 251 7.19 33.76 -4.62
C GLY A 251 6.95 32.38 -5.23
N GLU A 252 5.79 31.76 -4.97
CA GLU A 252 5.49 30.37 -5.35
C GLU A 252 4.31 30.24 -6.32
N LYS A 253 3.57 31.32 -6.59
CA LYS A 253 2.36 31.28 -7.42
C LYS A 253 2.56 30.80 -8.88
N ASP A 254 3.78 30.82 -9.39
CA ASP A 254 4.15 30.35 -10.73
C ASP A 254 5.27 29.29 -10.64
N LEU A 255 5.40 28.58 -9.50
CA LEU A 255 6.52 27.68 -9.23
C LEU A 255 6.38 26.35 -9.98
N LYS A 256 5.15 25.86 -10.11
CA LYS A 256 4.90 24.54 -10.69
C LYS A 256 4.94 24.57 -12.21
N VAL A 257 5.51 23.51 -12.81
CA VAL A 257 5.62 23.34 -14.27
C VAL A 257 5.17 21.92 -14.63
N PRO A 258 4.26 21.74 -15.60
CA PRO A 258 3.63 22.74 -16.50
C PRO A 258 2.76 23.78 -15.80
N ALA A 259 2.54 24.91 -16.48
CA ALA A 259 1.88 26.08 -15.90
C ALA A 259 0.43 25.84 -15.39
N TRP A 260 -0.28 24.83 -15.91
CA TRP A 260 -1.62 24.48 -15.48
C TRP A 260 -1.64 24.00 -14.00
N LEU A 261 -0.55 23.46 -13.50
CA LEU A 261 -0.39 23.06 -12.10
C LEU A 261 -0.40 24.23 -11.09
N ASN A 262 -0.35 25.48 -11.55
CA ASN A 262 -0.46 26.66 -10.69
C ASN A 262 -1.91 27.16 -10.55
N ASP A 263 -2.88 26.47 -11.14
CA ASP A 263 -4.30 26.78 -10.97
C ASP A 263 -4.83 26.08 -9.71
N PRO A 264 -5.15 26.81 -8.63
CA PRO A 264 -5.57 26.20 -7.38
C PRO A 264 -6.94 25.49 -7.48
N THR A 265 -7.71 25.74 -8.54
CA THR A 265 -9.00 25.04 -8.77
C THR A 265 -8.83 23.60 -9.26
N LEU A 266 -7.60 23.19 -9.58
CA LEU A 266 -7.25 21.83 -9.99
C LEU A 266 -6.74 20.98 -8.82
N TYR A 267 -7.02 21.39 -7.58
CA TYR A 267 -6.68 20.69 -6.34
C TYR A 267 -7.93 20.54 -5.47
N HIS A 268 -7.96 19.53 -4.63
CA HIS A 268 -9.12 19.25 -3.77
C HIS A 268 -9.35 20.31 -2.70
N ASN A 269 -8.30 20.93 -2.19
CA ASN A 269 -8.35 22.03 -1.20
C ASN A 269 -9.21 21.71 0.03
N ARG A 270 -9.07 20.50 0.59
CA ARG A 270 -9.85 20.03 1.72
C ARG A 270 -9.08 19.86 3.02
N GLY A 271 -7.75 20.11 3.01
CA GLY A 271 -6.85 19.96 4.15
C GLY A 271 -6.25 18.55 4.29
N ASP A 272 -5.37 18.40 5.30
CA ASP A 272 -4.52 17.22 5.48
C ASP A 272 -5.30 15.94 5.74
N THR A 273 -4.95 14.87 5.02
CA THR A 273 -5.49 13.52 5.18
C THR A 273 -5.09 12.89 6.52
N THR A 274 -5.95 12.02 7.05
CA THR A 274 -5.63 11.06 8.11
C THR A 274 -5.45 9.64 7.57
N PHE A 275 -5.49 9.47 6.23
CA PHE A 275 -5.38 8.21 5.49
C PHE A 275 -6.52 7.22 5.73
N VAL A 276 -7.69 7.69 6.19
CA VAL A 276 -8.83 6.85 6.54
C VAL A 276 -10.12 7.33 5.84
N GLY A 277 -10.78 6.44 5.11
CA GLY A 277 -12.08 6.73 4.51
C GLY A 277 -12.00 7.77 3.38
N GLU A 278 -12.87 8.77 3.40
CA GLU A 278 -12.98 9.81 2.37
C GLU A 278 -11.68 10.62 2.23
N ASP A 279 -11.06 11.00 3.36
CA ASP A 279 -9.87 11.84 3.35
C ASP A 279 -8.65 11.19 2.70
N ALA A 280 -8.65 9.86 2.59
CA ALA A 280 -7.59 9.13 1.89
C ALA A 280 -7.59 9.37 0.36
N TYR A 281 -8.67 9.92 -0.20
CA TYR A 281 -8.80 10.23 -1.64
C TYR A 281 -8.75 11.72 -1.95
N TYR A 282 -9.04 12.59 -0.96
CA TYR A 282 -9.29 14.00 -1.20
C TYR A 282 -8.50 14.93 -0.28
N GLY A 283 -7.59 14.40 0.52
CA GLY A 283 -6.83 15.16 1.51
C GLY A 283 -5.35 15.26 1.18
N ASP A 284 -4.76 16.39 1.56
CA ASP A 284 -3.35 16.67 1.35
C ASP A 284 -2.45 15.68 2.12
N PHE A 285 -1.42 15.15 1.47
CA PHE A 285 -0.47 14.21 2.04
C PHE A 285 0.61 14.94 2.84
N PHE A 286 0.44 15.09 4.14
CA PHE A 286 1.39 15.87 4.98
C PHE A 286 1.64 17.29 4.41
N GLY A 287 0.58 17.94 3.90
CA GLY A 287 0.63 19.25 3.26
C GLY A 287 0.98 19.24 1.77
N LEU A 288 1.31 18.08 1.16
CA LEU A 288 1.50 17.98 -0.30
C LEU A 288 0.16 18.20 -1.01
N ASP A 289 0.14 19.10 -1.98
CA ASP A 289 -1.07 19.58 -2.64
C ASP A 289 -1.76 18.45 -3.43
N ASP A 290 -2.92 18.01 -2.99
CA ASP A 290 -3.68 16.90 -3.55
C ASP A 290 -4.42 17.32 -4.82
N LEU A 291 -4.11 16.66 -5.96
CA LEU A 291 -4.65 16.99 -7.27
C LEU A 291 -6.09 16.53 -7.44
N PHE A 292 -6.92 17.36 -8.05
CA PHE A 292 -8.31 17.04 -8.36
C PHE A 292 -8.39 16.01 -9.52
N THR A 293 -8.09 14.76 -9.25
CA THR A 293 -7.92 13.69 -10.24
C THR A 293 -9.20 13.31 -10.98
N GLU A 294 -10.37 13.72 -10.53
CA GLU A 294 -11.65 13.64 -11.23
C GLU A 294 -11.77 14.69 -12.35
N HIS A 295 -10.95 15.75 -12.31
CA HIS A 295 -11.01 16.85 -13.27
C HIS A 295 -10.28 16.49 -14.58
N PRO A 296 -10.93 16.56 -15.76
CA PRO A 296 -10.34 16.13 -17.04
C PRO A 296 -9.04 16.86 -17.39
N THR A 297 -8.88 18.12 -16.99
CA THR A 297 -7.62 18.87 -17.21
C THR A 297 -6.45 18.25 -16.47
N VAL A 298 -6.68 17.70 -15.25
CA VAL A 298 -5.65 17.01 -14.46
C VAL A 298 -5.31 15.68 -15.14
N VAL A 299 -6.33 14.90 -15.53
CA VAL A 299 -6.13 13.61 -16.23
C VAL A 299 -5.30 13.78 -17.49
N ASP A 300 -5.72 14.70 -18.37
CA ASP A 300 -5.05 14.98 -19.65
C ASP A 300 -3.65 15.57 -19.43
N GLY A 301 -3.51 16.48 -18.46
CA GLY A 301 -2.24 17.09 -18.10
C GLY A 301 -1.20 16.07 -17.62
N MET A 302 -1.61 15.10 -16.78
CA MET A 302 -0.73 14.03 -16.32
C MET A 302 -0.35 13.07 -17.45
N LYS A 303 -1.30 12.69 -18.32
CA LYS A 303 -0.98 11.91 -19.52
C LYS A 303 0.06 12.58 -20.39
N ASP A 304 -0.07 13.89 -20.66
CA ASP A 304 0.84 14.65 -21.52
C ASP A 304 2.24 14.76 -20.90
N ILE A 305 2.35 14.97 -19.59
CA ILE A 305 3.61 14.95 -18.86
C ILE A 305 4.34 13.64 -19.10
N TYR A 306 3.71 12.50 -18.77
CA TYR A 306 4.39 11.21 -18.78
C TYR A 306 4.62 10.66 -20.19
N LYS A 307 3.77 10.99 -21.17
CA LYS A 307 4.04 10.72 -22.59
C LYS A 307 5.31 11.41 -23.10
N THR A 308 5.63 12.60 -22.61
CA THR A 308 6.88 13.30 -22.95
C THR A 308 8.11 12.49 -22.52
N TRP A 309 8.11 11.94 -21.32
CA TRP A 309 9.22 11.10 -20.84
C TRP A 309 9.38 9.79 -21.61
N ILE A 310 8.28 9.22 -22.10
CA ILE A 310 8.32 8.07 -23.01
C ILE A 310 8.91 8.45 -24.38
N GLY A 311 8.40 9.52 -24.99
CA GLY A 311 8.72 9.91 -26.37
C GLY A 311 10.10 10.52 -26.52
N ASP A 312 10.49 11.44 -25.63
CA ASP A 312 11.73 12.22 -25.77
C ASP A 312 12.91 11.54 -25.08
N PHE A 313 12.70 10.87 -23.96
CA PHE A 313 13.79 10.26 -23.16
C PHE A 313 13.87 8.75 -23.33
N GLY A 314 12.77 8.08 -23.64
CA GLY A 314 12.76 6.66 -23.92
C GLY A 314 12.72 5.78 -22.68
N VAL A 315 12.09 6.23 -21.58
CA VAL A 315 11.81 5.38 -20.41
C VAL A 315 10.99 4.14 -20.79
N ASP A 316 11.17 3.04 -20.09
CA ASP A 316 10.63 1.73 -20.45
C ASP A 316 9.41 1.35 -19.62
N GLY A 317 9.08 2.14 -18.61
CA GLY A 317 7.92 1.91 -17.75
C GLY A 317 7.86 2.87 -16.58
N PHE A 318 6.78 2.72 -15.78
CA PHE A 318 6.53 3.52 -14.60
C PHE A 318 6.20 2.66 -13.39
N ARG A 319 6.77 3.03 -12.23
CA ARG A 319 6.15 2.75 -10.94
C ARG A 319 5.32 3.97 -10.56
N ILE A 320 4.11 3.77 -10.11
CA ILE A 320 3.17 4.84 -9.81
C ILE A 320 2.97 4.90 -8.30
N ASP A 321 3.38 6.03 -7.73
CA ASP A 321 3.24 6.33 -6.32
C ASP A 321 1.78 6.49 -5.90
N THR A 322 1.45 6.07 -4.66
CA THR A 322 0.16 6.33 -4.01
C THR A 322 -1.08 5.97 -4.84
N MET A 323 -1.01 4.94 -5.69
CA MET A 323 -2.08 4.57 -6.63
C MET A 323 -3.44 4.39 -5.95
N LYS A 324 -3.49 3.89 -4.70
CA LYS A 324 -4.74 3.63 -3.97
C LYS A 324 -5.49 4.89 -3.54
N HIS A 325 -4.87 6.06 -3.67
CA HIS A 325 -5.41 7.36 -3.24
C HIS A 325 -6.01 8.16 -4.40
N VAL A 326 -5.99 7.61 -5.62
CA VAL A 326 -6.55 8.22 -6.84
C VAL A 326 -7.76 7.41 -7.29
N ASN A 327 -8.79 8.10 -7.76
CA ASN A 327 -10.06 7.52 -8.18
C ASN A 327 -9.91 6.51 -9.35
N ASN A 328 -10.84 5.56 -9.43
CA ASN A 328 -10.77 4.46 -10.40
C ASN A 328 -10.84 4.92 -11.86
N GLU A 329 -11.64 5.94 -12.15
CA GLU A 329 -11.87 6.48 -13.49
C GLU A 329 -10.59 7.09 -14.07
N PHE A 330 -9.76 7.71 -13.21
CA PHE A 330 -8.43 8.20 -13.60
C PHE A 330 -7.58 7.05 -14.19
N TRP A 331 -7.48 5.93 -13.48
CA TRP A 331 -6.68 4.78 -13.92
C TRP A 331 -7.22 4.13 -15.18
N GLN A 332 -8.54 4.02 -15.32
CA GLN A 332 -9.22 3.44 -16.48
C GLN A 332 -8.99 4.25 -17.75
N ASP A 333 -8.68 5.54 -17.62
CA ASP A 333 -8.32 6.41 -18.73
C ASP A 333 -6.80 6.53 -18.92
N PHE A 334 -6.06 6.81 -17.85
CA PHE A 334 -4.60 7.02 -17.88
C PHE A 334 -3.85 5.78 -18.37
N GLY A 335 -4.13 4.60 -17.80
CA GLY A 335 -3.39 3.37 -18.09
C GLY A 335 -3.44 2.99 -19.58
N PRO A 336 -4.63 2.76 -20.18
CA PRO A 336 -4.75 2.39 -21.60
C PRO A 336 -4.20 3.43 -22.56
N ASP A 337 -4.34 4.72 -22.26
CA ASP A 337 -3.87 5.81 -23.13
C ASP A 337 -2.34 5.88 -23.15
N VAL A 338 -1.68 5.82 -21.98
CA VAL A 338 -0.21 5.81 -21.88
C VAL A 338 0.39 4.57 -22.56
N LEU A 339 -0.21 3.37 -22.35
CA LEU A 339 0.23 2.14 -22.99
C LEU A 339 0.07 2.20 -24.52
N SER A 340 -1.05 2.76 -25.00
CA SER A 340 -1.29 2.96 -26.44
C SER A 340 -0.24 3.91 -27.06
N TYR A 341 0.10 4.99 -26.35
CA TYR A 341 1.14 5.92 -26.77
C TYR A 341 2.52 5.25 -26.80
N ALA A 342 2.90 4.56 -25.74
CA ALA A 342 4.18 3.84 -25.65
C ALA A 342 4.34 2.84 -26.81
N LYS A 343 3.28 2.08 -27.10
CA LYS A 343 3.24 1.17 -28.25
C LYS A 343 3.41 1.89 -29.58
N ALA A 344 2.78 3.05 -29.77
CA ALA A 344 2.94 3.87 -30.96
C ALA A 344 4.37 4.41 -31.13
N GLN A 345 5.14 4.55 -30.03
CA GLN A 345 6.57 4.87 -30.03
C GLN A 345 7.47 3.63 -30.26
N GLY A 346 6.89 2.44 -30.45
CA GLY A 346 7.63 1.19 -30.66
C GLY A 346 8.08 0.50 -29.38
N LYS A 347 7.52 0.88 -28.22
CA LYS A 347 7.76 0.27 -26.91
C LYS A 347 6.63 -0.73 -26.59
N ASP A 348 6.65 -1.87 -27.30
CA ASP A 348 5.62 -2.93 -27.11
C ASP A 348 5.70 -3.60 -25.72
N GLU A 349 6.82 -3.45 -25.03
CA GLU A 349 7.10 -4.02 -23.69
C GLU A 349 7.03 -2.97 -22.58
N PHE A 350 6.42 -1.82 -22.84
CA PHE A 350 6.24 -0.79 -21.81
C PHE A 350 5.40 -1.33 -20.65
N PHE A 351 5.88 -1.14 -19.42
CA PHE A 351 5.25 -1.76 -18.25
C PHE A 351 5.00 -0.75 -17.15
N MET A 352 3.80 -0.78 -16.58
CA MET A 352 3.42 0.06 -15.44
C MET A 352 2.94 -0.79 -14.28
N PHE A 353 3.36 -0.41 -13.08
CA PHE A 353 2.89 -1.00 -11.84
C PHE A 353 2.72 0.06 -10.76
N GLY A 354 1.70 -0.10 -9.93
CA GLY A 354 1.35 0.90 -8.92
C GLY A 354 1.67 0.49 -7.50
N GLU A 355 1.82 1.48 -6.64
CA GLU A 355 1.87 1.26 -5.21
C GLU A 355 0.45 1.22 -4.64
N VAL A 356 0.10 0.06 -4.11
CA VAL A 356 -1.11 -0.15 -3.32
C VAL A 356 -0.66 -0.75 -1.99
N PHE A 357 -0.35 0.11 -1.02
CA PHE A 357 0.14 -0.31 0.30
C PHE A 357 -0.98 -0.99 1.10
N ASP A 358 -1.19 -2.28 0.84
CA ASP A 358 -2.16 -3.16 1.51
C ASP A 358 -1.75 -4.62 1.33
N THR A 359 -2.02 -5.47 2.31
CA THR A 359 -1.71 -6.91 2.27
C THR A 359 -2.89 -7.79 1.87
N THR A 360 -4.06 -7.20 1.57
CA THR A 360 -5.29 -7.90 1.20
C THR A 360 -5.40 -8.10 -0.31
N LYS A 361 -5.21 -9.31 -0.81
CA LYS A 361 -5.22 -9.61 -2.26
C LYS A 361 -6.54 -9.24 -2.95
N SER A 362 -7.68 -9.40 -2.30
CA SER A 362 -8.98 -8.99 -2.87
C SER A 362 -9.05 -7.48 -3.11
N PHE A 363 -8.37 -6.68 -2.28
CA PHE A 363 -8.28 -5.23 -2.47
C PHE A 363 -7.23 -4.88 -3.53
N THR A 364 -5.97 -5.31 -3.36
CA THR A 364 -4.87 -4.92 -4.26
C THR A 364 -5.09 -5.35 -5.71
N SER A 365 -5.75 -6.50 -5.93
CA SER A 365 -6.08 -6.99 -7.27
C SER A 365 -7.16 -6.18 -8.01
N GLN A 366 -7.92 -5.32 -7.32
CA GLN A 366 -8.90 -4.45 -8.00
C GLN A 366 -8.21 -3.47 -8.96
N PHE A 367 -7.01 -3.06 -8.65
CA PHE A 367 -6.24 -2.12 -9.48
C PHE A 367 -5.81 -2.73 -10.82
N THR A 368 -5.63 -4.04 -10.90
CA THR A 368 -5.37 -4.74 -12.16
C THR A 368 -6.65 -5.17 -12.86
N THR A 369 -7.60 -5.76 -12.15
CA THR A 369 -8.80 -6.35 -12.75
C THR A 369 -9.94 -5.37 -13.02
N ARG A 370 -10.01 -4.24 -12.30
CA ARG A 370 -11.02 -3.18 -12.47
C ARG A 370 -10.45 -1.91 -13.09
N ASN A 371 -9.28 -1.48 -12.61
CA ASN A 371 -8.67 -0.21 -12.99
C ASN A 371 -7.72 -0.32 -14.20
N GLN A 372 -7.65 -1.50 -14.83
CA GLN A 372 -6.92 -1.77 -16.07
C GLN A 372 -5.42 -1.45 -16.02
N MET A 373 -4.83 -1.51 -14.82
CA MET A 373 -3.38 -1.43 -14.65
C MET A 373 -2.74 -2.80 -14.86
N GLN A 374 -1.52 -2.82 -15.40
CA GLN A 374 -0.85 -4.09 -15.69
C GLN A 374 -0.44 -4.86 -14.42
N ALA A 375 0.00 -4.13 -13.38
CA ALA A 375 0.44 -4.74 -12.13
C ALA A 375 0.39 -3.75 -10.96
N VAL A 376 0.53 -4.30 -9.75
CA VAL A 376 0.80 -3.55 -8.51
C VAL A 376 1.99 -4.18 -7.79
N LEU A 377 2.66 -3.42 -6.92
CA LEU A 377 3.67 -3.95 -5.99
C LEU A 377 3.04 -5.00 -5.08
N ASP A 378 3.69 -6.16 -4.95
CA ASP A 378 3.17 -7.29 -4.19
C ASP A 378 3.46 -7.17 -2.68
N PHE A 379 2.80 -6.23 -2.00
CA PHE A 379 2.85 -6.09 -0.54
C PHE A 379 2.41 -7.36 0.20
N PRO A 380 1.38 -8.10 -0.28
CA PRO A 380 1.05 -9.41 0.29
C PRO A 380 2.23 -10.40 0.26
N PHE A 381 3.06 -10.37 -0.80
CA PHE A 381 4.25 -11.20 -0.88
C PHE A 381 5.31 -10.80 0.16
N GLN A 382 5.53 -9.51 0.34
CA GLN A 382 6.49 -8.98 1.32
C GLN A 382 6.17 -9.49 2.74
N ASP A 383 4.91 -9.38 3.16
CA ASP A 383 4.47 -9.88 4.47
C ASP A 383 4.63 -11.41 4.59
N ALA A 384 4.25 -12.18 3.54
CA ALA A 384 4.40 -13.63 3.51
C ALA A 384 5.88 -14.06 3.55
N ALA A 385 6.76 -13.37 2.83
CA ALA A 385 8.19 -13.64 2.80
C ALA A 385 8.86 -13.35 4.15
N ARG A 386 8.55 -12.20 4.78
CA ARG A 386 9.00 -11.90 6.14
C ARG A 386 8.50 -12.93 7.14
N SER A 387 7.23 -13.29 7.09
CA SER A 387 6.63 -14.29 7.98
C SER A 387 7.32 -15.65 7.85
N PHE A 388 7.67 -16.08 6.64
CA PHE A 388 8.34 -17.34 6.39
C PHE A 388 9.84 -17.30 6.72
N ALA A 389 10.61 -16.39 6.11
CA ALA A 389 12.07 -16.41 6.19
C ALA A 389 12.59 -15.75 7.48
N SER A 390 12.04 -14.60 7.87
CA SER A 390 12.48 -13.88 9.06
C SER A 390 11.91 -14.49 10.35
N LYS A 391 10.58 -14.65 10.43
CA LYS A 391 9.88 -15.10 11.66
C LYS A 391 9.80 -16.63 11.81
N SER A 392 10.23 -17.40 10.81
CA SER A 392 10.09 -18.87 10.79
C SER A 392 8.67 -19.35 11.15
N GLN A 393 7.65 -18.70 10.61
CA GLN A 393 6.26 -19.14 10.83
C GLN A 393 5.94 -20.46 10.11
N ASP A 394 4.77 -21.01 10.40
CA ASP A 394 4.25 -22.24 9.81
C ASP A 394 4.32 -22.21 8.29
N ALA A 395 4.95 -23.20 7.66
CA ALA A 395 5.11 -23.25 6.20
C ALA A 395 3.78 -23.26 5.42
N ARG A 396 2.67 -23.66 6.08
CA ARG A 396 1.32 -23.59 5.49
C ARG A 396 0.82 -22.16 5.26
N THR A 397 1.44 -21.15 5.87
CA THR A 397 1.13 -19.75 5.54
C THR A 397 1.41 -19.45 4.08
N LEU A 398 2.50 -19.98 3.50
CA LEU A 398 2.79 -19.85 2.07
C LEU A 398 1.82 -20.65 1.18
N GLU A 399 1.34 -21.83 1.62
CA GLU A 399 0.28 -22.56 0.91
C GLU A 399 -0.98 -21.70 0.79
N THR A 400 -1.43 -21.10 1.92
CA THR A 400 -2.58 -20.20 1.95
C THR A 400 -2.34 -18.96 1.10
N PHE A 401 -1.16 -18.38 1.19
CA PHE A 401 -0.78 -17.20 0.43
C PHE A 401 -0.86 -17.44 -1.09
N PHE A 402 -0.19 -18.47 -1.60
CA PHE A 402 -0.18 -18.76 -3.04
C PHE A 402 -1.54 -19.26 -3.55
N ALA A 403 -2.38 -19.89 -2.71
CA ALA A 403 -3.75 -20.24 -3.08
C ALA A 403 -4.67 -19.03 -3.36
N GLY A 404 -4.23 -17.83 -2.98
CA GLY A 404 -4.94 -16.58 -3.27
C GLY A 404 -4.44 -15.86 -4.52
N ASP A 405 -3.54 -16.43 -5.31
CA ASP A 405 -2.95 -15.76 -6.48
C ASP A 405 -3.98 -15.48 -7.59
N ASP A 406 -5.02 -16.30 -7.68
CA ASP A 406 -6.08 -16.18 -8.68
C ASP A 406 -6.93 -14.91 -8.57
N TRP A 407 -6.82 -14.15 -7.46
CA TRP A 407 -7.44 -12.84 -7.35
C TRP A 407 -6.99 -11.86 -8.42
N TYR A 408 -5.73 -12.00 -8.91
CA TYR A 408 -5.14 -11.15 -9.94
C TYR A 408 -5.37 -11.65 -11.37
N THR A 409 -6.06 -12.79 -11.53
CA THR A 409 -6.23 -13.44 -12.84
C THR A 409 -7.46 -12.92 -13.55
N ASP A 410 -7.27 -12.21 -14.67
CA ASP A 410 -8.32 -11.84 -15.61
C ASP A 410 -7.88 -12.05 -17.09
N ALA A 411 -8.46 -11.27 -18.03
CA ALA A 411 -8.20 -11.45 -19.45
C ALA A 411 -6.80 -10.98 -19.87
N ASP A 412 -6.20 -10.00 -19.17
CA ASP A 412 -4.95 -9.34 -19.53
C ASP A 412 -3.98 -9.12 -18.35
N SER A 413 -4.33 -9.56 -17.15
CA SER A 413 -3.46 -9.54 -15.98
C SER A 413 -3.41 -10.89 -15.24
N ASN A 414 -2.34 -11.11 -14.51
CA ASN A 414 -2.17 -12.19 -13.54
C ASN A 414 -1.01 -11.93 -12.57
N VAL A 415 -0.88 -12.78 -11.59
CA VAL A 415 0.12 -12.68 -10.52
C VAL A 415 1.59 -12.75 -10.99
N TYR A 416 1.86 -13.30 -12.17
CA TYR A 416 3.22 -13.41 -12.69
C TYR A 416 3.80 -12.07 -13.15
N GLN A 417 2.96 -11.06 -13.35
CA GLN A 417 3.39 -9.71 -13.69
C GLN A 417 3.78 -8.87 -12.46
N LEU A 418 3.38 -9.27 -11.24
CA LEU A 418 3.59 -8.46 -10.04
C LEU A 418 5.08 -8.33 -9.69
N PRO A 419 5.60 -7.12 -9.45
CA PRO A 419 6.91 -6.94 -8.83
C PRO A 419 6.86 -7.40 -7.37
N THR A 420 7.71 -8.37 -7.02
CA THR A 420 7.86 -8.93 -5.67
C THR A 420 9.07 -8.35 -4.97
N PHE A 421 8.95 -8.01 -3.69
CA PHE A 421 10.02 -7.34 -2.95
C PHE A 421 10.05 -7.79 -1.48
N LEU A 422 11.15 -7.49 -0.78
CA LEU A 422 11.37 -7.89 0.62
C LEU A 422 11.36 -6.70 1.58
N GLY A 423 11.64 -5.51 1.07
CA GLY A 423 11.64 -4.24 1.78
C GLY A 423 11.77 -3.10 0.79
N ASN A 424 11.54 -1.86 1.25
CA ASN A 424 11.66 -0.67 0.42
C ASN A 424 12.04 0.56 1.27
N HIS A 425 12.06 1.72 0.63
CA HIS A 425 12.46 2.99 1.21
C HIS A 425 11.46 3.57 2.24
N ASP A 426 10.24 3.05 2.32
CA ASP A 426 9.20 3.51 3.25
C ASP A 426 9.02 2.58 4.44
N MET A 427 9.00 1.26 4.21
CA MET A 427 8.72 0.29 5.28
C MET A 427 9.97 -0.28 5.97
N GLY A 428 11.14 -0.14 5.37
CA GLY A 428 12.40 -0.66 5.90
C GLY A 428 12.99 -1.82 5.10
N ARG A 429 14.11 -2.36 5.59
CA ARG A 429 14.94 -3.36 4.92
C ARG A 429 14.71 -4.76 5.47
N ILE A 430 14.89 -5.78 4.62
CA ILE A 430 14.80 -7.18 5.04
C ILE A 430 15.84 -7.51 6.14
N GLY A 431 17.07 -6.98 6.05
CA GLY A 431 18.09 -7.16 7.09
C GLY A 431 17.64 -6.62 8.44
N SER A 432 16.99 -5.46 8.48
CA SER A 432 16.42 -4.87 9.70
C SER A 432 15.31 -5.71 10.30
N PHE A 433 14.41 -6.22 9.46
CA PHE A 433 13.32 -7.10 9.93
C PHE A 433 13.87 -8.39 10.52
N ILE A 434 14.87 -9.00 9.89
CA ILE A 434 15.52 -10.23 10.38
C ILE A 434 16.18 -9.99 11.74
N ALA A 435 16.94 -8.90 11.89
CA ALA A 435 17.58 -8.53 13.15
C ALA A 435 16.56 -8.31 14.28
N ALA A 436 15.46 -7.60 13.98
CA ALA A 436 14.39 -7.32 14.94
C ALA A 436 13.57 -8.57 15.31
N ASP A 437 13.24 -9.42 14.33
CA ASP A 437 12.45 -10.63 14.55
C ASP A 437 13.26 -11.75 15.25
N ASN A 438 14.62 -11.69 15.22
CA ASN A 438 15.53 -12.71 15.79
C ASN A 438 16.60 -12.10 16.72
N PRO A 439 16.21 -11.45 17.82
CA PRO A 439 17.17 -10.76 18.70
C PRO A 439 18.18 -11.76 19.31
N GLY A 440 19.49 -11.44 19.11
CA GLY A 440 20.59 -12.28 19.63
C GLY A 440 20.97 -13.46 18.72
N SER A 441 20.38 -13.60 17.52
CA SER A 441 20.87 -14.54 16.51
C SER A 441 22.28 -14.14 16.04
N SER A 442 23.04 -15.07 15.48
CA SER A 442 24.36 -14.79 14.95
C SER A 442 24.25 -14.13 13.57
N ASP A 443 25.24 -13.31 13.19
CA ASP A 443 25.34 -12.75 11.84
C ASP A 443 25.20 -13.82 10.74
N ALA A 444 25.83 -14.97 10.90
CA ALA A 444 25.70 -16.09 9.95
C ALA A 444 24.27 -16.63 9.83
N GLU A 445 23.47 -16.62 10.91
CA GLU A 445 22.05 -16.98 10.87
C GLU A 445 21.22 -15.90 10.18
N GLN A 446 21.46 -14.63 10.49
CA GLN A 446 20.76 -13.51 9.87
C GLN A 446 21.03 -13.48 8.35
N VAL A 447 22.28 -13.68 7.92
CA VAL A 447 22.63 -13.85 6.49
C VAL A 447 21.91 -15.05 5.86
N ALA A 448 21.80 -16.19 6.55
CA ALA A 448 21.11 -17.36 6.03
C ALA A 448 19.59 -17.11 5.86
N ARG A 449 18.96 -16.37 6.78
CA ARG A 449 17.56 -15.96 6.67
C ARG A 449 17.34 -14.97 5.52
N ASP A 450 18.26 -14.03 5.33
CA ASP A 450 18.22 -13.07 4.24
C ASP A 450 18.37 -13.79 2.88
N GLN A 451 19.33 -14.69 2.77
CA GLN A 451 19.48 -15.54 1.60
C GLN A 451 18.21 -16.38 1.31
N LEU A 452 17.57 -16.94 2.35
CA LEU A 452 16.33 -17.70 2.20
C LEU A 452 15.16 -16.82 1.70
N ALA A 453 15.08 -15.57 2.16
CA ALA A 453 14.09 -14.61 1.67
C ALA A 453 14.28 -14.32 0.16
N HIS A 454 15.51 -14.08 -0.27
CA HIS A 454 15.86 -13.90 -1.67
C HIS A 454 15.63 -15.19 -2.49
N GLU A 455 15.94 -16.38 -1.96
CA GLU A 455 15.64 -17.67 -2.59
C GLU A 455 14.13 -17.84 -2.81
N LEU A 456 13.29 -17.48 -1.82
CA LEU A 456 11.83 -17.48 -1.98
C LEU A 456 11.38 -16.53 -3.08
N MET A 457 11.89 -15.30 -3.09
CA MET A 457 11.52 -14.27 -4.06
C MET A 457 11.90 -14.69 -5.51
N TYR A 458 13.11 -15.19 -5.73
CA TYR A 458 13.58 -15.58 -7.05
C TYR A 458 12.97 -16.88 -7.61
N PHE A 459 12.62 -17.84 -6.74
CA PHE A 459 12.10 -19.13 -7.19
C PHE A 459 10.57 -19.19 -7.27
N SER A 460 9.88 -18.27 -6.63
CA SER A 460 8.42 -18.15 -6.74
C SER A 460 8.00 -17.37 -7.99
N ARG A 461 6.75 -17.05 -8.12
CA ARG A 461 6.18 -16.26 -9.21
C ARG A 461 6.41 -14.76 -8.94
N GLY A 462 6.33 -13.92 -9.98
CA GLY A 462 6.50 -12.46 -9.96
C GLY A 462 7.89 -12.01 -10.41
N ASN A 463 8.11 -10.70 -10.45
CA ASN A 463 9.35 -10.06 -10.88
C ASN A 463 10.14 -9.56 -9.66
N PRO A 464 11.32 -10.14 -9.35
CA PRO A 464 12.09 -9.74 -8.18
C PRO A 464 12.52 -8.27 -8.21
N VAL A 465 12.41 -7.60 -7.07
CA VAL A 465 12.91 -6.24 -6.84
C VAL A 465 13.95 -6.25 -5.73
N ILE A 466 15.15 -5.85 -6.05
CA ILE A 466 16.23 -5.65 -5.07
C ILE A 466 16.26 -4.18 -4.70
N TYR A 467 16.03 -3.87 -3.44
CA TYR A 467 16.20 -2.51 -2.92
C TYR A 467 17.69 -2.26 -2.68
N TYR A 468 18.24 -1.18 -3.23
CA TYR A 468 19.68 -0.87 -3.17
C TYR A 468 20.22 -0.95 -1.72
N GLY A 469 21.36 -1.57 -1.54
CA GLY A 469 21.99 -1.81 -0.23
C GLY A 469 21.62 -3.15 0.40
N ASP A 470 20.51 -3.80 0.05
CA ASP A 470 20.19 -5.12 0.56
C ASP A 470 21.22 -6.16 0.11
N GLU A 471 21.80 -6.01 -1.09
CA GLU A 471 22.90 -6.82 -1.60
C GLU A 471 24.22 -6.63 -0.82
N GLN A 472 24.30 -5.60 0.04
CA GLN A 472 25.40 -5.32 0.94
C GLN A 472 25.06 -5.57 2.42
N GLY A 473 23.87 -6.15 2.69
CA GLY A 473 23.41 -6.49 4.02
C GLY A 473 23.03 -5.30 4.88
N PHE A 474 22.57 -4.21 4.28
CA PHE A 474 22.16 -3.01 5.02
C PHE A 474 21.05 -3.33 5.99
N THR A 475 21.15 -2.74 7.19
CA THR A 475 20.12 -2.75 8.23
C THR A 475 19.73 -1.30 8.56
N GLY A 476 19.03 -1.08 9.65
CA GLY A 476 18.61 0.23 10.15
C GLY A 476 17.36 0.07 11.02
N PRO A 477 17.07 0.98 11.93
CA PRO A 477 16.08 0.76 12.96
C PRO A 477 14.61 0.95 12.51
N GLY A 478 14.34 1.26 11.25
CA GLY A 478 12.99 1.54 10.80
C GLY A 478 12.86 1.69 9.30
N GLY A 479 11.77 2.28 8.88
CA GLY A 479 11.50 2.71 7.51
C GLY A 479 11.81 4.19 7.28
N ASP A 480 11.37 4.74 6.10
CA ASP A 480 11.58 6.12 5.70
C ASP A 480 13.08 6.50 5.80
N GLN A 481 13.40 7.63 6.36
CA GLN A 481 14.77 8.15 6.45
C GLN A 481 15.78 7.13 7.03
N ASP A 482 15.35 6.24 7.93
CA ASP A 482 16.20 5.23 8.55
C ASP A 482 16.55 4.07 7.60
N ALA A 483 15.80 3.88 6.52
CA ALA A 483 16.05 2.87 5.49
C ALA A 483 16.72 3.43 4.21
N ARG A 484 17.16 4.71 4.22
CA ARG A 484 17.68 5.42 3.04
C ARG A 484 19.16 5.73 3.16
N GLN A 485 19.96 4.77 3.69
CA GLN A 485 21.42 4.89 3.86
C GLN A 485 22.12 4.99 2.50
N THR A 486 23.30 5.63 2.49
CA THR A 486 24.12 5.74 1.29
C THR A 486 24.97 4.49 1.04
N LEU A 487 25.13 4.08 -0.23
CA LEU A 487 26.10 3.05 -0.63
C LEU A 487 27.54 3.60 -0.65
N PHE A 488 27.74 4.90 -0.91
CA PHE A 488 29.01 5.56 -0.71
C PHE A 488 29.20 5.94 0.77
N ALA A 489 30.43 6.30 1.15
CA ALA A 489 30.80 6.63 2.54
C ALA A 489 29.87 7.69 3.13
N SER A 490 29.12 7.33 4.15
CA SER A 490 28.18 8.20 4.83
C SER A 490 28.86 9.16 5.80
N GLN A 491 28.26 10.35 5.98
CA GLN A 491 28.59 11.30 7.03
C GLN A 491 27.44 11.43 8.06
N VAL A 492 26.34 10.72 7.88
CA VAL A 492 25.18 10.72 8.78
C VAL A 492 25.50 9.87 10.02
N PRO A 493 25.51 10.45 11.24
CA PRO A 493 25.91 9.71 12.44
C PRO A 493 25.08 8.47 12.72
N GLU A 494 23.77 8.54 12.49
CA GLU A 494 22.83 7.44 12.71
C GLU A 494 23.17 6.24 11.80
N TYR A 495 23.49 6.48 10.53
CA TYR A 495 23.85 5.41 9.59
C TYR A 495 25.21 4.76 9.92
N LEU A 496 26.13 5.50 10.57
CA LEU A 496 27.43 4.94 10.95
C LEU A 496 27.33 3.90 12.06
N ASP A 497 26.24 3.90 12.82
CA ASP A 497 25.97 2.96 13.89
C ASP A 497 25.16 1.72 13.41
N ASP A 498 24.61 1.75 12.18
CA ASP A 498 23.88 0.63 11.60
C ASP A 498 24.84 -0.51 11.22
N ASP A 499 24.42 -1.75 11.49
CA ASP A 499 25.15 -2.98 11.14
C ASP A 499 24.96 -3.35 9.66
N LEU A 500 25.91 -4.10 9.12
CA LEU A 500 25.85 -4.68 7.78
C LEU A 500 25.98 -6.20 7.91
N LEU A 501 24.93 -6.94 7.59
CA LEU A 501 24.91 -8.40 7.66
C LEU A 501 25.99 -9.02 6.76
N GLY A 502 26.74 -9.98 7.27
CA GLY A 502 27.74 -10.75 6.51
C GLY A 502 29.08 -10.05 6.27
N THR A 503 29.36 -8.95 6.96
CA THR A 503 30.62 -8.22 6.81
C THR A 503 30.96 -7.43 8.06
N ASP A 504 32.25 -7.16 8.28
CA ASP A 504 32.75 -6.20 9.30
C ASP A 504 32.86 -4.77 8.73
N ALA A 505 32.37 -4.51 7.50
CA ALA A 505 32.33 -3.17 6.91
C ALA A 505 31.32 -2.29 7.62
N THR A 506 31.41 -0.98 7.42
CA THR A 506 30.49 0.01 8.00
C THR A 506 30.11 1.04 6.94
N HIS A 507 29.09 1.83 7.20
CA HIS A 507 28.69 2.95 6.35
C HIS A 507 29.73 4.09 6.26
N ALA A 508 30.84 4.01 7.03
CA ALA A 508 31.93 4.98 6.93
C ALA A 508 32.80 4.82 5.65
N THR A 509 32.58 3.79 4.87
CA THR A 509 33.27 3.48 3.60
C THR A 509 32.29 3.15 2.50
N ASP A 510 32.74 3.23 1.25
CA ASP A 510 31.94 2.80 0.10
C ASP A 510 31.63 1.30 0.18
N ASN A 511 30.36 0.95 -0.03
CA ASN A 511 29.82 -0.41 0.08
C ASN A 511 29.44 -1.01 -1.29
N PHE A 512 30.35 -0.96 -2.27
CA PHE A 512 30.22 -1.59 -3.59
C PHE A 512 31.01 -2.91 -3.68
N ASN A 513 30.83 -3.78 -2.67
CA ASN A 513 31.60 -5.03 -2.56
C ASN A 513 30.96 -6.17 -3.35
N THR A 514 31.43 -6.44 -4.57
CA THR A 514 30.95 -7.56 -5.40
C THR A 514 31.33 -8.94 -4.85
N ALA A 515 32.11 -9.02 -3.78
CA ALA A 515 32.42 -10.27 -3.07
C ALA A 515 31.54 -10.49 -1.83
N HIS A 516 30.61 -9.58 -1.55
CA HIS A 516 29.67 -9.70 -0.43
C HIS A 516 28.80 -10.97 -0.57
N PRO A 517 28.53 -11.74 0.51
CA PRO A 517 27.76 -12.99 0.41
C PRO A 517 26.36 -12.79 -0.17
N LEU A 518 25.67 -11.69 0.14
CA LEU A 518 24.35 -11.40 -0.41
C LEU A 518 24.41 -10.96 -1.89
N TYR A 519 25.38 -10.13 -2.27
CA TYR A 519 25.63 -9.79 -3.68
C TYR A 519 25.83 -11.04 -4.54
N ASN A 520 26.72 -11.94 -4.07
CA ASN A 520 26.97 -13.20 -4.76
C ASN A 520 25.74 -14.11 -4.83
N LYS A 521 24.95 -14.16 -3.74
CA LYS A 521 23.71 -14.93 -3.70
C LYS A 521 22.69 -14.42 -4.72
N ILE A 522 22.45 -13.13 -4.73
CA ILE A 522 21.49 -12.49 -5.66
C ILE A 522 21.95 -12.72 -7.12
N SER A 523 23.25 -12.52 -7.42
CA SER A 523 23.79 -12.77 -8.74
C SER A 523 23.71 -14.24 -9.16
N GLU A 524 23.92 -15.19 -8.23
CA GLU A 524 23.70 -16.64 -8.46
C GLU A 524 22.25 -16.93 -8.81
N LEU A 525 21.30 -16.39 -8.04
CA LEU A 525 19.86 -16.59 -8.26
C LEU A 525 19.40 -16.00 -9.59
N ALA A 526 19.81 -14.78 -9.91
CA ALA A 526 19.50 -14.13 -11.19
C ALA A 526 20.06 -14.93 -12.39
N THR A 527 21.29 -15.41 -12.27
CA THR A 527 21.93 -16.25 -13.31
C THR A 527 21.15 -17.55 -13.48
N LEU A 528 20.87 -18.26 -12.39
CA LEU A 528 20.18 -19.54 -12.42
C LEU A 528 18.77 -19.43 -13.01
N THR A 529 17.99 -18.42 -12.61
CA THR A 529 16.65 -18.19 -13.16
C THR A 529 16.70 -17.74 -14.62
N GLY A 530 17.75 -17.01 -15.02
CA GLY A 530 18.01 -16.70 -16.43
C GLY A 530 18.33 -17.93 -17.29
N GLU A 531 19.08 -18.91 -16.75
CA GLU A 531 19.40 -20.18 -17.44
C GLU A 531 18.20 -21.15 -17.48
N HIS A 532 17.26 -21.00 -16.54
CA HIS A 532 16.11 -21.89 -16.37
C HIS A 532 14.78 -21.08 -16.36
N PRO A 533 14.25 -20.70 -17.56
CA PRO A 533 13.05 -19.85 -17.67
C PRO A 533 11.84 -20.37 -16.88
N ALA A 534 11.71 -21.67 -16.67
CA ALA A 534 10.64 -22.23 -15.84
C ALA A 534 10.67 -21.73 -14.41
N LEU A 535 11.82 -21.31 -13.88
CA LEU A 535 11.91 -20.72 -12.53
C LEU A 535 11.43 -19.26 -12.49
N ARG A 536 11.31 -18.58 -13.65
CA ARG A 536 10.70 -17.25 -13.77
C ARG A 536 9.24 -17.35 -14.23
N ASP A 537 9.00 -17.87 -15.43
CA ASP A 537 7.69 -17.87 -16.10
C ASP A 537 6.87 -19.14 -15.90
N GLY A 538 7.44 -20.17 -15.28
CA GLY A 538 6.73 -21.44 -15.10
C GLY A 538 5.54 -21.30 -14.16
N ALA A 539 4.50 -22.10 -14.39
CA ALA A 539 3.37 -22.25 -13.48
C ALA A 539 3.84 -22.63 -12.07
N HIS A 540 3.29 -21.97 -11.05
CA HIS A 540 3.65 -22.16 -9.64
C HIS A 540 2.65 -23.08 -8.95
N GLN A 541 2.86 -24.39 -9.01
CA GLN A 541 1.96 -25.37 -8.40
C GLN A 541 2.40 -25.77 -7.00
N HIS A 542 1.60 -25.48 -5.98
CA HIS A 542 1.81 -25.98 -4.62
C HIS A 542 1.93 -27.52 -4.59
N ARG A 543 2.85 -28.03 -3.77
CA ARG A 543 3.10 -29.48 -3.61
C ARG A 543 3.10 -29.98 -2.18
N TYR A 544 3.68 -29.23 -1.25
CA TYR A 544 3.82 -29.65 0.14
C TYR A 544 4.09 -28.47 1.07
N ALA A 545 3.51 -28.50 2.24
CA ALA A 545 3.84 -27.59 3.35
C ALA A 545 3.90 -28.36 4.66
N SER A 546 4.95 -28.13 5.46
CA SER A 546 5.08 -28.66 6.82
C SER A 546 4.09 -28.00 7.79
N GLU A 547 3.66 -28.72 8.81
CA GLU A 547 3.07 -28.09 10.00
C GLU A 547 4.19 -27.45 10.84
N GLY A 548 4.04 -26.15 11.13
CA GLY A 548 5.07 -25.35 11.79
C GLY A 548 6.27 -25.01 10.89
N PRO A 549 7.38 -24.52 11.48
CA PRO A 549 8.61 -24.24 10.74
C PRO A 549 9.13 -25.49 10.03
N GLY A 550 9.43 -25.40 8.74
CA GLY A 550 9.88 -26.54 7.96
C GLY A 550 9.82 -26.29 6.45
N ILE A 551 9.50 -27.34 5.68
CA ILE A 551 9.55 -27.29 4.22
C ILE A 551 8.26 -26.71 3.64
N TYR A 552 8.41 -25.72 2.77
CA TYR A 552 7.45 -25.37 1.72
C TYR A 552 8.00 -25.82 0.37
N ALA A 553 7.20 -26.57 -0.41
CA ALA A 553 7.64 -27.07 -1.72
C ALA A 553 6.56 -26.87 -2.79
N PHE A 554 7.01 -26.54 -4.00
CA PHE A 554 6.17 -26.30 -5.17
C PHE A 554 6.88 -26.77 -6.45
N SER A 555 6.11 -26.98 -7.51
CA SER A 555 6.66 -27.21 -8.85
C SER A 555 6.60 -25.92 -9.67
N ARG A 556 7.66 -25.70 -10.46
CA ARG A 556 7.67 -24.72 -11.57
C ARG A 556 7.67 -25.50 -12.88
N THR A 557 6.79 -25.12 -13.80
CA THR A 557 6.64 -25.82 -15.08
C THR A 557 6.45 -24.79 -16.19
N ASP A 558 7.40 -24.75 -17.10
CA ASP A 558 7.30 -23.94 -18.32
C ASP A 558 6.41 -24.67 -19.35
N ALA A 559 5.47 -23.93 -19.96
CA ALA A 559 4.52 -24.46 -20.90
C ALA A 559 5.17 -24.95 -22.21
N ALA A 560 6.30 -24.38 -22.63
CA ALA A 560 7.01 -24.73 -23.86
C ALA A 560 7.94 -25.93 -23.67
N ASP A 561 8.75 -25.95 -22.62
CA ASP A 561 9.67 -27.07 -22.33
C ASP A 561 8.96 -28.22 -21.59
N GLN A 562 7.94 -27.93 -20.78
CA GLN A 562 7.16 -28.93 -20.04
C GLN A 562 8.01 -29.82 -19.13
N ARG A 563 9.12 -29.32 -18.63
CA ARG A 563 9.90 -29.97 -17.57
C ARG A 563 9.43 -29.47 -16.21
N GLU A 564 9.34 -30.40 -15.29
CA GLU A 564 9.03 -30.05 -13.90
C GLU A 564 10.30 -29.73 -13.13
N TYR A 565 10.30 -28.59 -12.46
CA TYR A 565 11.28 -28.20 -11.46
C TYR A 565 10.61 -28.29 -10.10
N VAL A 566 11.21 -28.98 -9.15
CA VAL A 566 10.75 -29.03 -7.77
C VAL A 566 11.63 -28.12 -6.93
N VAL A 567 11.04 -27.05 -6.43
CA VAL A 567 11.65 -26.12 -5.48
C VAL A 567 11.18 -26.49 -4.08
N ALA A 568 12.10 -26.55 -3.13
CA ALA A 568 11.78 -26.76 -1.71
C ALA A 568 12.63 -25.84 -0.84
N LEU A 569 11.98 -25.02 -0.01
CA LEU A 569 12.60 -24.11 0.95
C LEU A 569 12.33 -24.63 2.36
N ASN A 570 13.28 -24.41 3.28
CA ASN A 570 13.18 -24.81 4.67
C ASN A 570 13.49 -23.61 5.58
N ASN A 571 12.49 -23.10 6.29
CA ASN A 571 12.66 -22.01 7.25
C ASN A 571 12.98 -22.48 8.69
N SER A 572 13.20 -23.78 8.88
CA SER A 572 13.59 -24.35 10.17
C SER A 572 15.11 -24.33 10.33
N GLU A 573 15.61 -24.20 11.55
CA GLU A 573 17.02 -24.32 11.92
C GLU A 573 17.55 -25.75 11.91
N GLN A 574 16.73 -26.71 11.49
CA GLN A 574 17.09 -28.12 11.36
C GLN A 574 16.88 -28.60 9.93
N ALA A 575 17.74 -29.49 9.47
CA ALA A 575 17.52 -30.14 8.18
C ALA A 575 16.20 -30.92 8.21
N GLN A 576 15.37 -30.76 7.18
CA GLN A 576 14.07 -31.40 7.06
C GLN A 576 13.99 -32.29 5.84
N THR A 577 13.15 -33.32 5.87
CA THR A 577 12.91 -34.22 4.73
C THR A 577 11.42 -34.35 4.48
N ALA A 578 11.00 -34.22 3.22
CA ALA A 578 9.60 -34.33 2.78
C ALA A 578 9.45 -35.26 1.56
N GLU A 579 8.27 -35.86 1.45
CA GLU A 579 7.81 -36.61 0.27
C GLU A 579 6.95 -35.68 -0.59
N VAL A 580 7.54 -35.09 -1.63
CA VAL A 580 6.92 -34.08 -2.47
C VAL A 580 6.24 -34.73 -3.67
N PRO A 581 4.91 -34.54 -3.88
CA PRO A 581 4.21 -35.02 -5.07
C PRO A 581 4.71 -34.32 -6.35
N THR A 582 4.78 -35.06 -7.45
CA THR A 582 5.25 -34.55 -8.75
C THR A 582 4.34 -35.02 -9.90
N TYR A 583 4.48 -34.44 -11.08
CA TYR A 583 3.76 -34.88 -12.28
C TYR A 583 4.27 -36.23 -12.83
N ILE A 584 5.50 -36.65 -12.49
CA ILE A 584 6.17 -37.74 -13.17
C ILE A 584 6.60 -38.81 -12.18
N SER A 585 6.10 -40.05 -12.35
CA SER A 585 6.54 -41.20 -11.59
C SER A 585 7.77 -41.87 -12.19
N LYS A 586 8.60 -42.55 -11.35
CA LYS A 586 9.79 -43.37 -11.77
C LYS A 586 10.81 -42.58 -12.61
N ARG A 587 10.94 -41.30 -12.38
CA ARG A 587 11.84 -40.38 -13.12
C ARG A 587 12.98 -39.89 -12.21
N ASN A 588 14.17 -39.77 -12.80
CA ASN A 588 15.29 -39.13 -12.12
C ASN A 588 15.13 -37.61 -12.17
N TYR A 589 15.50 -36.98 -11.07
CA TYR A 589 15.64 -35.54 -10.92
C TYR A 589 17.08 -35.21 -10.54
N THR A 590 17.66 -34.24 -11.21
CA THR A 590 19.02 -33.76 -10.98
C THR A 590 18.94 -32.45 -10.20
N ARG A 591 19.73 -32.33 -9.16
CA ARG A 591 19.87 -31.09 -8.41
C ARG A 591 20.56 -30.05 -9.29
N ILE A 592 19.96 -28.86 -9.37
CA ILE A 592 20.55 -27.68 -10.04
C ILE A 592 20.91 -26.57 -9.04
N TYR A 593 20.36 -26.63 -7.82
CA TYR A 593 20.61 -25.63 -6.77
C TYR A 593 20.57 -26.25 -5.37
N GLY A 594 21.34 -25.65 -4.43
CA GLY A 594 21.36 -26.01 -3.01
C GLY A 594 22.29 -27.16 -2.66
N ASP A 595 22.45 -27.44 -1.35
CA ASP A 595 23.34 -28.48 -0.86
C ASP A 595 22.55 -29.72 -0.39
N THR A 596 22.35 -30.65 -1.30
CA THR A 596 21.62 -31.88 -1.08
C THR A 596 22.10 -32.99 -2.05
N ALA A 597 21.44 -34.15 -2.08
CA ALA A 597 21.82 -35.22 -3.00
C ALA A 597 21.80 -34.76 -4.48
N ALA A 598 22.86 -35.06 -5.25
CA ALA A 598 23.00 -34.62 -6.62
C ALA A 598 21.90 -35.16 -7.56
N GLU A 599 21.38 -36.36 -7.28
CA GLU A 599 20.30 -37.03 -7.99
C GLU A 599 19.34 -37.70 -7.02
N THR A 600 18.06 -37.63 -7.33
CA THR A 600 17.00 -38.38 -6.63
C THR A 600 16.01 -38.91 -7.64
N LYS A 601 15.12 -39.81 -7.26
CA LYS A 601 14.18 -40.46 -8.19
C LYS A 601 12.80 -40.56 -7.57
N THR A 602 11.79 -40.21 -8.34
CA THR A 602 10.40 -40.36 -7.91
C THR A 602 9.99 -41.81 -7.72
N SER A 603 9.15 -42.06 -6.75
CA SER A 603 8.54 -43.33 -6.42
C SER A 603 7.58 -43.83 -7.54
N GLU A 604 6.98 -45.01 -7.37
CA GLU A 604 5.89 -45.47 -8.23
C GLU A 604 4.64 -44.60 -8.12
N ALA A 605 4.43 -44.00 -6.96
CA ALA A 605 3.32 -43.09 -6.72
C ALA A 605 3.58 -41.65 -7.23
N GLY A 606 4.77 -41.34 -7.74
CA GLY A 606 5.12 -40.01 -8.23
C GLY A 606 5.56 -39.03 -7.13
N THR A 607 6.06 -39.54 -5.99
CA THR A 607 6.61 -38.70 -4.93
C THR A 607 8.14 -38.62 -5.00
N LEU A 608 8.71 -37.45 -4.74
CA LEU A 608 10.14 -37.18 -4.68
C LEU A 608 10.54 -36.98 -3.22
N THR A 609 11.47 -37.80 -2.71
CA THR A 609 12.06 -37.53 -1.39
C THR A 609 13.07 -36.39 -1.51
N VAL A 610 12.82 -35.30 -0.80
CA VAL A 610 13.65 -34.09 -0.80
C VAL A 610 14.13 -33.80 0.61
N THR A 611 15.45 -33.65 0.78
CA THR A 611 16.05 -33.20 2.04
C THR A 611 16.60 -31.80 1.84
N VAL A 612 16.18 -30.86 2.70
CA VAL A 612 16.57 -29.44 2.62
C VAL A 612 17.35 -29.09 3.89
N PRO A 613 18.56 -28.52 3.77
CA PRO A 613 19.34 -28.04 4.90
C PRO A 613 18.60 -26.92 5.69
N PRO A 614 19.07 -26.57 6.90
CA PRO A 614 18.50 -25.45 7.64
C PRO A 614 18.54 -24.13 6.84
N LEU A 615 17.50 -23.31 6.97
CA LEU A 615 17.45 -21.94 6.43
C LEU A 615 17.98 -21.83 4.98
N SER A 616 17.47 -22.68 4.08
CA SER A 616 17.97 -22.75 2.70
C SER A 616 16.93 -23.31 1.74
N ALA A 617 17.24 -23.24 0.44
CA ALA A 617 16.46 -23.84 -0.63
C ALA A 617 17.24 -24.91 -1.39
N VAL A 618 16.50 -25.82 -2.04
CA VAL A 618 17.03 -26.76 -3.04
C VAL A 618 16.13 -26.79 -4.26
N VAL A 619 16.71 -26.94 -5.45
CA VAL A 619 15.96 -27.08 -6.70
C VAL A 619 16.40 -28.32 -7.45
N TYR A 620 15.43 -29.14 -7.82
CA TYR A 620 15.60 -30.34 -8.64
C TYR A 620 14.89 -30.19 -9.98
N GLN A 621 15.58 -30.45 -11.09
CA GLN A 621 15.03 -30.51 -12.43
C GLN A 621 14.77 -31.96 -12.84
N SER A 622 13.59 -32.25 -13.41
CA SER A 622 13.29 -33.58 -13.96
C SER A 622 14.17 -33.89 -15.19
N SER A 623 14.65 -35.14 -15.31
CA SER A 623 15.47 -35.61 -16.43
C SER A 623 14.69 -35.74 -17.76
N GLY A 624 13.38 -35.46 -17.77
CA GLY A 624 12.55 -35.51 -18.96
C GLY A 624 11.27 -34.71 -18.81
N ARG A 625 10.59 -34.49 -19.89
CA ARG A 625 9.32 -33.75 -19.97
C ARG A 625 8.19 -34.51 -19.25
N ILE A 626 7.20 -33.77 -18.80
CA ILE A 626 5.91 -34.29 -18.32
C ILE A 626 5.31 -35.10 -19.47
N PRO A 627 4.87 -36.34 -19.24
CA PRO A 627 4.29 -37.18 -20.31
C PRO A 627 3.06 -36.50 -20.91
N HIS A 628 3.02 -36.46 -22.25
CA HIS A 628 1.87 -35.89 -22.95
C HIS A 628 0.60 -36.66 -22.64
N SER A 629 -0.48 -35.99 -22.37
CA SER A 629 -1.82 -36.54 -22.29
C SER A 629 -2.21 -37.16 -23.64
N LYS A 630 -3.04 -38.17 -23.61
CA LYS A 630 -3.48 -38.87 -24.82
C LYS A 630 -4.89 -38.46 -25.28
N ALA A 631 -5.61 -37.75 -24.41
CA ALA A 631 -6.94 -37.22 -24.69
C ALA A 631 -7.18 -36.07 -23.71
N ALA A 632 -8.04 -35.12 -24.07
CA ALA A 632 -8.45 -34.03 -23.20
C ALA A 632 -9.04 -34.57 -21.89
N PRO A 633 -8.71 -33.95 -20.74
CA PRO A 633 -9.31 -34.30 -19.46
C PRO A 633 -10.79 -33.90 -19.42
N ALA A 634 -11.56 -34.53 -18.53
CA ALA A 634 -12.90 -34.05 -18.23
C ALA A 634 -12.79 -32.72 -17.45
N VAL A 635 -13.64 -31.75 -17.81
CA VAL A 635 -13.75 -30.47 -17.09
C VAL A 635 -15.20 -30.27 -16.68
N VAL A 636 -15.40 -29.92 -15.40
CA VAL A 636 -16.72 -29.65 -14.81
C VAL A 636 -16.67 -28.31 -14.11
N LEU A 637 -17.51 -27.37 -14.57
CA LEU A 637 -17.64 -26.07 -13.91
C LEU A 637 -18.54 -26.23 -12.67
N GLN A 638 -18.08 -25.75 -11.52
CA GLN A 638 -18.88 -25.64 -10.31
C GLN A 638 -19.90 -24.50 -10.46
N ASP A 639 -20.92 -24.46 -9.60
CA ASP A 639 -21.85 -23.32 -9.59
C ASP A 639 -21.10 -22.06 -9.09
N PRO A 640 -21.01 -20.99 -9.92
CA PRO A 640 -20.32 -19.78 -9.49
C PRO A 640 -21.01 -19.15 -8.26
N ALA A 641 -20.22 -18.57 -7.35
CA ALA A 641 -20.71 -17.98 -6.11
C ALA A 641 -20.04 -16.61 -5.89
N ALA A 642 -20.62 -15.78 -5.02
CA ALA A 642 -19.97 -14.55 -4.58
C ALA A 642 -18.57 -14.86 -4.01
N ALA A 643 -17.62 -14.03 -4.32
CA ALA A 643 -16.27 -14.18 -3.79
C ALA A 643 -16.24 -13.91 -2.28
N PRO A 644 -15.44 -14.66 -1.49
CA PRO A 644 -15.35 -14.40 -0.06
C PRO A 644 -14.76 -13.02 0.24
N GLY A 645 -15.51 -12.14 0.91
CA GLY A 645 -15.07 -10.81 1.30
C GLY A 645 -15.03 -9.77 0.16
N ASP A 646 -15.65 -10.06 -0.99
CA ASP A 646 -15.80 -9.12 -2.10
C ASP A 646 -17.06 -9.46 -2.90
N ASN A 647 -18.14 -8.72 -2.68
CA ASN A 647 -19.42 -8.94 -3.37
C ASN A 647 -19.45 -8.36 -4.79
N GLY A 648 -18.45 -7.60 -5.18
CA GLY A 648 -18.24 -7.14 -6.55
C GLY A 648 -17.72 -8.22 -7.50
N ARG A 649 -17.34 -9.40 -6.96
CA ARG A 649 -16.76 -10.49 -7.75
C ARG A 649 -17.53 -11.80 -7.61
N LEU A 650 -17.49 -12.60 -8.68
CA LEU A 650 -17.96 -13.98 -8.69
C LEU A 650 -16.78 -14.93 -8.80
N LYS A 651 -16.65 -15.81 -7.81
CA LYS A 651 -15.69 -16.93 -7.85
C LYS A 651 -16.19 -18.00 -8.80
N VAL A 652 -15.42 -18.31 -9.83
CA VAL A 652 -15.73 -19.31 -10.86
C VAL A 652 -14.65 -20.41 -10.82
N THR A 653 -15.03 -21.64 -10.46
CA THR A 653 -14.12 -22.77 -10.23
C THR A 653 -14.40 -23.92 -11.18
N ALA A 654 -13.35 -24.58 -11.67
CA ALA A 654 -13.46 -25.77 -12.52
C ALA A 654 -12.71 -26.97 -11.93
N ASP A 655 -13.38 -28.13 -11.85
CA ASP A 655 -12.75 -29.41 -11.55
C ASP A 655 -12.22 -30.03 -12.85
N VAL A 656 -10.92 -30.33 -12.89
CA VAL A 656 -10.28 -30.98 -14.03
C VAL A 656 -9.81 -32.37 -13.63
N GLY A 657 -10.24 -33.37 -14.42
CA GLY A 657 -9.89 -34.76 -14.15
C GLY A 657 -8.44 -35.09 -14.54
N GLY A 658 -7.75 -35.87 -13.71
CA GLY A 658 -6.38 -36.27 -13.96
C GLY A 658 -5.34 -35.49 -13.14
N SER A 659 -4.07 -35.74 -13.42
CA SER A 659 -2.95 -35.08 -12.72
C SER A 659 -1.82 -34.86 -13.73
N SER A 660 -1.93 -33.77 -14.48
CA SER A 660 -0.89 -33.32 -15.41
C SER A 660 -0.84 -31.80 -15.41
N PHE A 661 0.01 -31.22 -16.25
CA PHE A 661 0.02 -29.79 -16.48
C PHE A 661 -1.15 -29.40 -17.38
N TYR A 662 -2.04 -28.56 -16.91
CA TYR A 662 -3.22 -28.06 -17.61
C TYR A 662 -3.30 -26.54 -17.52
N GLU A 663 -3.87 -25.92 -18.56
CA GLU A 663 -4.32 -24.53 -18.54
C GLU A 663 -5.85 -24.50 -18.69
N VAL A 664 -6.53 -23.74 -17.85
CA VAL A 664 -7.98 -23.63 -17.84
C VAL A 664 -8.40 -22.19 -18.10
N THR A 665 -8.96 -21.95 -19.29
CA THR A 665 -9.52 -20.64 -19.65
C THR A 665 -10.98 -20.58 -19.26
N PHE A 666 -11.32 -19.57 -18.47
CA PHE A 666 -12.69 -19.24 -18.09
C PHE A 666 -13.22 -18.16 -19.02
N GLU A 667 -14.49 -18.31 -19.40
CA GLU A 667 -15.19 -17.38 -20.29
C GLU A 667 -16.54 -17.02 -19.67
N ALA A 668 -16.93 -15.76 -19.81
CA ALA A 668 -18.24 -15.25 -19.38
C ALA A 668 -19.05 -14.72 -20.56
N LYS A 669 -20.36 -14.67 -20.40
CA LYS A 669 -21.30 -14.12 -21.37
C LYS A 669 -22.50 -13.50 -20.67
N THR A 670 -22.77 -12.24 -20.95
CA THR A 670 -24.00 -11.55 -20.55
C THR A 670 -25.06 -11.63 -21.64
N ALA A 671 -26.31 -11.29 -21.32
CA ALA A 671 -27.45 -11.33 -22.25
C ALA A 671 -27.17 -10.45 -23.50
N GLY A 672 -27.27 -11.06 -24.68
CA GLY A 672 -27.04 -10.39 -25.97
C GLY A 672 -25.55 -10.28 -26.40
N GLY A 673 -24.61 -10.67 -25.53
CA GLY A 673 -23.17 -10.70 -25.84
C GLY A 673 -22.67 -12.05 -26.34
N GLY A 674 -21.40 -12.11 -26.75
CA GLY A 674 -20.65 -13.31 -27.05
C GLY A 674 -19.93 -13.86 -25.82
N TRP A 675 -19.31 -15.03 -25.96
CA TRP A 675 -18.34 -15.52 -24.98
C TRP A 675 -17.06 -14.68 -25.05
N ALA A 676 -16.60 -14.18 -23.90
CA ALA A 676 -15.36 -13.44 -23.73
C ALA A 676 -14.51 -14.11 -22.65
N PRO A 677 -13.17 -14.22 -22.83
CA PRO A 677 -12.29 -14.76 -21.81
C PRO A 677 -12.29 -13.80 -20.60
N ILE A 678 -12.27 -14.38 -19.40
CA ILE A 678 -12.18 -13.67 -18.11
C ILE A 678 -10.97 -14.11 -17.29
N GLY A 679 -10.09 -14.92 -17.85
CA GLY A 679 -8.84 -15.35 -17.25
C GLY A 679 -8.47 -16.79 -17.62
N THR A 680 -7.17 -17.06 -17.53
CA THR A 680 -6.60 -18.41 -17.70
C THR A 680 -5.75 -18.75 -16.49
N ASP A 681 -6.12 -19.85 -15.83
CA ASP A 681 -5.41 -20.36 -14.67
C ASP A 681 -4.63 -21.63 -15.06
N ASP A 682 -3.35 -21.72 -14.69
CA ASP A 682 -2.43 -22.80 -15.00
C ASP A 682 -2.03 -23.67 -13.79
N THR A 683 -2.67 -23.45 -12.65
CA THR A 683 -2.39 -24.16 -11.39
C THR A 683 -3.68 -24.63 -10.71
N ALA A 684 -3.66 -25.79 -10.11
CA ALA A 684 -4.82 -26.27 -9.35
C ALA A 684 -4.79 -25.73 -7.90
N PRO A 685 -5.95 -25.33 -7.36
CA PRO A 685 -7.32 -25.43 -7.87
C PRO A 685 -7.63 -24.37 -8.95
N TYR A 686 -8.14 -24.80 -10.11
CA TYR A 686 -8.42 -23.88 -11.23
C TYR A 686 -9.62 -22.99 -10.94
N GLN A 687 -9.39 -21.68 -10.90
CA GLN A 687 -10.42 -20.69 -10.56
C GLN A 687 -10.04 -19.27 -11.03
N VAL A 688 -11.06 -18.40 -11.12
CA VAL A 688 -10.89 -16.96 -11.33
C VAL A 688 -11.91 -16.20 -10.49
N PHE A 689 -11.64 -14.94 -10.19
CA PHE A 689 -12.53 -14.04 -9.49
C PHE A 689 -13.00 -12.95 -10.46
N HIS A 690 -14.08 -13.25 -11.21
CA HIS A 690 -14.59 -12.35 -12.25
C HIS A 690 -15.21 -11.11 -11.66
N ASP A 691 -14.70 -9.92 -11.98
CA ASP A 691 -15.27 -8.64 -11.56
C ASP A 691 -16.60 -8.38 -12.28
N VAL A 692 -17.66 -8.24 -11.53
CA VAL A 692 -19.02 -7.96 -12.01
C VAL A 692 -19.58 -6.67 -11.38
N ALA A 693 -18.73 -5.89 -10.69
CA ALA A 693 -19.12 -4.67 -9.98
C ALA A 693 -19.78 -3.63 -10.91
N ALA A 694 -19.38 -3.57 -12.18
CA ALA A 694 -19.99 -2.68 -13.16
C ALA A 694 -21.43 -3.06 -13.56
N LEU A 695 -21.85 -4.32 -13.33
CA LEU A 695 -23.17 -4.81 -13.70
C LEU A 695 -24.20 -4.53 -12.62
N ASP A 696 -25.49 -4.43 -13.02
CA ASP A 696 -26.60 -4.29 -12.09
C ASP A 696 -26.85 -5.59 -11.31
N ALA A 697 -27.20 -5.48 -10.04
CA ALA A 697 -27.59 -6.60 -9.19
C ALA A 697 -28.68 -7.46 -9.83
N GLY A 698 -28.55 -8.78 -9.76
CA GLY A 698 -29.46 -9.72 -10.37
C GLY A 698 -29.24 -9.98 -11.87
N THR A 699 -28.32 -9.27 -12.54
CA THR A 699 -27.98 -9.54 -13.94
C THR A 699 -27.47 -10.97 -14.08
N PRO A 700 -28.05 -11.79 -15.01
CA PRO A 700 -27.58 -13.14 -15.25
C PRO A 700 -26.28 -13.14 -16.08
N VAL A 701 -25.27 -13.88 -15.63
CA VAL A 701 -24.01 -14.11 -16.34
C VAL A 701 -23.82 -15.61 -16.53
N GLU A 702 -23.63 -16.04 -17.78
CA GLU A 702 -23.30 -17.43 -18.12
C GLU A 702 -21.78 -17.62 -18.12
N TYR A 703 -21.28 -18.72 -17.55
CA TYR A 703 -19.87 -19.08 -17.46
C TYR A 703 -19.62 -20.44 -18.09
N ARG A 704 -18.44 -20.64 -18.68
CA ARG A 704 -17.90 -21.93 -19.07
C ARG A 704 -16.38 -21.95 -18.86
N ALA A 705 -15.81 -23.14 -18.72
CA ALA A 705 -14.36 -23.35 -18.64
C ALA A 705 -13.91 -24.26 -19.79
N THR A 706 -12.78 -23.94 -20.41
CA THR A 706 -12.13 -24.74 -21.43
C THR A 706 -10.74 -25.11 -20.97
N VAL A 707 -10.46 -26.41 -20.82
CA VAL A 707 -9.14 -26.93 -20.46
C VAL A 707 -8.32 -27.26 -21.70
N LEU A 708 -7.05 -26.87 -21.68
CA LEU A 708 -6.00 -27.31 -22.60
C LEU A 708 -5.05 -28.21 -21.84
N ASP A 709 -4.82 -29.43 -22.34
CA ASP A 709 -3.83 -30.34 -21.77
C ASP A 709 -2.45 -30.17 -22.43
N ASN A 710 -1.43 -30.74 -21.83
CA ASN A 710 -0.06 -30.71 -22.32
C ASN A 710 0.18 -31.57 -23.62
N GLY A 711 -0.84 -32.23 -24.13
CA GLY A 711 -0.84 -32.91 -25.43
C GLY A 711 -1.51 -32.10 -26.54
N GLY A 712 -2.05 -30.92 -26.22
CA GLY A 712 -2.76 -30.06 -27.15
C GLY A 712 -4.24 -30.41 -27.36
N HIS A 713 -4.83 -31.23 -26.49
CA HIS A 713 -6.25 -31.56 -26.54
C HIS A 713 -7.05 -30.58 -25.70
N THR A 714 -8.23 -30.21 -26.19
CA THR A 714 -9.15 -29.30 -25.50
C THR A 714 -10.47 -29.96 -25.15
N ALA A 715 -11.04 -29.59 -24.02
CA ALA A 715 -12.43 -29.90 -23.63
C ALA A 715 -13.07 -28.70 -22.94
N SER A 716 -14.37 -28.53 -23.15
CA SER A 716 -15.13 -27.44 -22.51
C SER A 716 -16.22 -28.01 -21.59
N SER A 717 -16.48 -27.34 -20.50
CA SER A 717 -17.53 -27.65 -19.55
C SER A 717 -18.93 -27.33 -20.14
N GLN A 718 -19.95 -27.87 -19.50
CA GLN A 718 -21.30 -27.32 -19.70
C GLN A 718 -21.37 -25.93 -19.04
N PRO A 719 -22.09 -24.97 -19.66
CA PRO A 719 -22.27 -23.66 -19.06
C PRO A 719 -23.02 -23.71 -17.72
N ARG A 720 -22.71 -22.73 -16.84
CA ARG A 720 -23.44 -22.44 -15.61
C ARG A 720 -23.81 -20.96 -15.60
N THR A 721 -24.91 -20.65 -14.94
CA THR A 721 -25.41 -19.28 -14.81
C THR A 721 -25.40 -18.87 -13.35
N ALA A 722 -24.85 -17.70 -13.05
CA ALA A 722 -24.99 -17.01 -11.78
C ALA A 722 -25.63 -15.63 -12.00
N SER A 723 -26.24 -15.09 -10.98
CA SER A 723 -26.68 -13.69 -10.96
C SER A 723 -25.67 -12.83 -10.23
N VAL A 724 -25.46 -11.62 -10.72
CA VAL A 724 -24.66 -10.60 -10.01
C VAL A 724 -25.20 -10.46 -8.59
N PRO A 725 -24.38 -10.58 -7.54
CA PRO A 725 -24.83 -10.44 -6.17
C PRO A 725 -25.42 -9.05 -5.91
N ALA A 726 -26.37 -8.97 -4.99
CA ALA A 726 -26.75 -7.67 -4.44
C ALA A 726 -25.60 -7.13 -3.57
N PRO A 727 -25.32 -5.83 -3.60
CA PRO A 727 -24.34 -5.23 -2.70
C PRO A 727 -24.68 -5.48 -1.23
N VAL A 728 -23.67 -5.47 -0.37
CA VAL A 728 -23.82 -5.52 1.09
C VAL A 728 -23.57 -4.14 1.67
N VAL A 729 -24.39 -3.70 2.59
CA VAL A 729 -24.15 -2.50 3.41
C VAL A 729 -23.80 -2.93 4.82
N THR A 730 -22.70 -2.38 5.36
CA THR A 730 -22.24 -2.65 6.73
C THR A 730 -22.35 -1.38 7.56
N LEU A 731 -23.10 -1.42 8.67
CA LEU A 731 -23.14 -0.32 9.64
C LEU A 731 -21.88 -0.42 10.52
N ASN A 732 -20.97 0.56 10.43
CA ASN A 732 -19.68 0.58 11.15
C ASN A 732 -19.82 1.23 12.53
N LYS A 733 -20.60 2.33 12.64
CA LYS A 733 -20.94 3.03 13.86
C LYS A 733 -22.46 3.14 14.01
N PRO A 734 -22.96 3.12 15.26
CA PRO A 734 -22.27 2.99 16.55
C PRO A 734 -21.80 1.56 16.83
N ALA A 735 -20.95 1.38 17.86
CA ALA A 735 -20.62 0.05 18.35
C ALA A 735 -21.85 -0.61 19.01
N GLU A 736 -22.01 -1.94 18.81
CA GLU A 736 -23.12 -2.69 19.45
C GLU A 736 -23.00 -2.62 20.97
N GLY A 737 -24.09 -2.27 21.65
CA GLY A 737 -24.15 -2.18 23.10
C GLY A 737 -23.53 -0.93 23.72
N SER A 738 -23.03 0.01 22.93
CA SER A 738 -22.50 1.29 23.43
C SER A 738 -23.58 2.15 24.09
N SER A 739 -23.14 3.19 24.81
CA SER A 739 -24.02 4.18 25.43
C SER A 739 -23.79 5.55 24.76
N ALA A 740 -24.83 6.37 24.73
CA ALA A 740 -24.75 7.68 24.11
C ALA A 740 -25.50 8.73 24.94
N GLU A 741 -24.89 9.88 25.13
CA GLU A 741 -25.48 11.08 25.70
C GLU A 741 -25.48 12.19 24.64
N GLY A 742 -26.64 12.54 24.10
CA GLY A 742 -26.74 13.58 23.07
C GLY A 742 -26.62 13.04 21.66
N GLN A 743 -25.50 13.25 20.98
CA GLN A 743 -25.32 12.82 19.59
C GLN A 743 -24.80 11.38 19.47
N VAL A 744 -25.32 10.65 18.47
CA VAL A 744 -24.87 9.32 18.05
C VAL A 744 -24.33 9.43 16.63
N GLU A 745 -23.04 9.20 16.46
CA GLU A 745 -22.42 9.12 15.14
C GLU A 745 -22.81 7.81 14.47
N LEU A 746 -23.23 7.88 13.23
CA LEU A 746 -23.61 6.75 12.37
C LEU A 746 -22.64 6.71 11.19
N SER A 747 -22.10 5.53 10.86
CA SER A 747 -21.36 5.35 9.62
C SER A 747 -21.59 3.98 9.01
N ALA A 748 -21.54 3.91 7.68
CA ALA A 748 -21.75 2.69 6.93
C ALA A 748 -20.83 2.64 5.70
N THR A 749 -20.53 1.43 5.23
CA THR A 749 -19.78 1.16 3.99
C THR A 749 -20.54 0.19 3.12
N ALA A 750 -20.32 0.24 1.80
CA ALA A 750 -20.93 -0.64 0.81
C ALA A 750 -19.87 -1.52 0.13
N ASP A 751 -20.28 -2.77 -0.26
CA ASP A 751 -19.44 -3.67 -1.05
C ASP A 751 -20.29 -4.38 -2.13
N PRO A 752 -20.06 -4.16 -3.45
CA PRO A 752 -19.16 -3.12 -3.98
C PRO A 752 -19.73 -1.71 -3.75
N GLU A 753 -18.84 -0.75 -3.62
CA GLU A 753 -19.17 0.66 -3.57
C GLU A 753 -19.48 1.19 -4.99
N LYS A 754 -20.46 2.09 -5.09
CA LYS A 754 -20.81 2.84 -6.33
C LYS A 754 -21.42 4.19 -5.99
N ALA A 755 -21.11 5.21 -6.78
CA ALA A 755 -21.72 6.53 -6.65
C ALA A 755 -23.26 6.55 -6.79
N SER A 756 -23.84 5.54 -7.44
CA SER A 756 -25.31 5.39 -7.57
C SER A 756 -26.01 4.78 -6.34
N HIS A 757 -25.27 4.47 -5.27
CA HIS A 757 -25.83 3.96 -4.03
C HIS A 757 -26.27 5.10 -3.11
N THR A 758 -27.41 4.93 -2.45
CA THR A 758 -27.93 5.85 -1.45
C THR A 758 -28.19 5.07 -0.17
N VAL A 759 -27.66 5.52 0.95
CA VAL A 759 -27.84 4.92 2.27
C VAL A 759 -28.78 5.80 3.10
N THR A 760 -29.85 5.21 3.64
CA THR A 760 -30.71 5.83 4.63
C THR A 760 -30.41 5.20 5.99
N PHE A 761 -29.91 6.00 6.93
CA PHE A 761 -29.78 5.57 8.31
C PHE A 761 -31.13 5.61 8.98
N GLU A 762 -31.52 4.52 9.62
CA GLU A 762 -32.82 4.35 10.27
C GLU A 762 -32.61 4.00 11.75
N ARG A 763 -33.49 4.55 12.61
CA ARG A 763 -33.54 4.19 14.04
C ARG A 763 -34.89 3.59 14.45
N SER A 764 -34.84 2.73 15.45
CA SER A 764 -36.00 2.19 16.18
C SER A 764 -35.83 2.43 17.68
N VAL A 765 -36.66 3.27 18.28
CA VAL A 765 -36.62 3.62 19.71
C VAL A 765 -37.47 2.63 20.50
N ALA A 766 -36.86 1.97 21.51
CA ALA A 766 -37.48 1.00 22.40
C ALA A 766 -38.21 -0.14 21.68
N GLY A 767 -37.73 -0.57 20.48
CA GLY A 767 -38.35 -1.61 19.67
C GLY A 767 -39.63 -1.16 18.91
N GLY A 768 -39.81 0.15 18.72
CA GLY A 768 -40.88 0.73 17.90
C GLY A 768 -40.58 0.60 16.39
N ASP A 769 -41.37 1.30 15.58
CA ASP A 769 -41.20 1.34 14.14
C ASP A 769 -39.88 2.00 13.75
N TRP A 770 -39.31 1.57 12.59
CA TRP A 770 -38.13 2.19 12.01
C TRP A 770 -38.49 3.57 11.43
N THR A 771 -37.66 4.55 11.73
CA THR A 771 -37.81 5.93 11.22
C THR A 771 -36.47 6.38 10.65
N ALA A 772 -36.50 7.05 9.51
CA ALA A 772 -35.29 7.61 8.92
C ALA A 772 -34.69 8.69 9.84
N VAL A 773 -33.36 8.64 10.01
CA VAL A 773 -32.56 9.68 10.65
C VAL A 773 -32.05 10.65 9.60
N ALA A 774 -31.31 10.14 8.63
CA ALA A 774 -30.74 10.89 7.53
C ALA A 774 -30.57 9.97 6.30
N THR A 775 -30.35 10.59 5.16
CA THR A 775 -30.03 9.89 3.92
C THR A 775 -28.73 10.51 3.40
N ASP A 776 -27.80 9.64 3.02
CA ASP A 776 -26.47 10.00 2.54
C ASP A 776 -26.18 9.22 1.26
N ASP A 777 -25.67 9.91 0.24
CA ASP A 777 -25.20 9.36 -1.04
C ASP A 777 -23.70 9.63 -1.29
N SER A 778 -22.98 10.15 -0.28
CA SER A 778 -21.54 10.34 -0.32
C SER A 778 -20.81 9.00 -0.06
N SER A 779 -20.10 8.46 -1.03
CA SER A 779 -19.22 7.30 -0.87
C SER A 779 -17.74 7.77 -0.78
N PRO A 780 -16.79 6.97 -0.30
CA PRO A 780 -16.92 5.54 0.06
C PRO A 780 -17.47 5.27 1.46
N VAL A 781 -17.62 6.25 2.31
CA VAL A 781 -18.13 6.12 3.67
C VAL A 781 -19.37 6.99 3.83
N TYR A 782 -20.50 6.36 4.07
CA TYR A 782 -21.78 7.04 4.38
C TYR A 782 -21.81 7.39 5.86
N SER A 783 -22.25 8.61 6.21
CA SER A 783 -22.28 9.10 7.57
C SER A 783 -23.56 9.86 7.93
N ALA A 784 -23.86 9.95 9.21
CA ALA A 784 -24.93 10.77 9.77
C ALA A 784 -24.77 10.93 11.28
N GLU A 785 -25.47 11.92 11.83
CA GLU A 785 -25.61 12.11 13.28
C GLU A 785 -27.07 12.00 13.71
N ASP A 786 -27.35 11.37 14.86
CA ASP A 786 -28.69 11.29 15.46
C ASP A 786 -28.70 11.89 16.87
N ASP A 787 -29.56 12.87 17.10
CA ASP A 787 -29.74 13.49 18.42
C ASP A 787 -30.72 12.64 19.29
N VAL A 788 -30.14 12.00 20.31
CA VAL A 788 -30.90 11.22 21.33
C VAL A 788 -31.06 11.95 22.66
N SER A 789 -30.64 13.22 22.77
CA SER A 789 -30.71 14.01 24.02
C SER A 789 -32.15 14.19 24.56
N GLY A 790 -33.14 14.00 23.71
CA GLY A 790 -34.56 14.07 24.08
C GLY A 790 -35.18 12.78 24.60
N LEU A 791 -34.38 11.68 24.69
CA LEU A 791 -34.84 10.37 25.15
C LEU A 791 -34.48 10.16 26.63
N ASP A 792 -35.30 9.35 27.33
CA ASP A 792 -35.04 9.01 28.73
C ASP A 792 -33.80 8.06 28.85
N ASP A 793 -32.97 8.25 29.89
CA ASP A 793 -31.88 7.37 30.24
C ASP A 793 -32.33 5.88 30.35
N GLY A 794 -31.52 5.00 29.80
CA GLY A 794 -31.80 3.57 29.73
C GLY A 794 -32.67 3.17 28.51
N THR A 795 -33.12 4.14 27.69
CA THR A 795 -33.80 3.84 26.42
C THR A 795 -32.87 3.14 25.45
N LYS A 796 -33.29 2.03 24.87
CA LYS A 796 -32.54 1.36 23.82
C LYS A 796 -32.94 1.92 22.46
N VAL A 797 -31.95 2.34 21.67
CA VAL A 797 -32.13 2.80 20.29
C VAL A 797 -31.34 1.87 19.38
N ALA A 798 -32.07 1.22 18.47
CA ALA A 798 -31.48 0.36 17.48
C ALA A 798 -31.30 1.14 16.18
N TYR A 799 -30.12 0.98 15.52
CA TYR A 799 -29.78 1.60 14.24
C TYR A 799 -29.54 0.54 13.17
N ARG A 800 -29.83 0.88 11.92
CA ARG A 800 -29.44 0.12 10.73
C ARG A 800 -29.25 1.07 9.56
N ALA A 801 -28.46 0.64 8.58
CA ALA A 801 -28.29 1.31 7.30
C ALA A 801 -29.14 0.58 6.24
N ALA A 802 -30.02 1.29 5.55
CA ALA A 802 -30.83 0.78 4.44
C ALA A 802 -30.29 1.38 3.15
N MET A 803 -29.70 0.54 2.30
CA MET A 803 -29.09 0.97 1.03
C MET A 803 -29.96 0.61 -0.15
N THR A 804 -30.08 1.54 -1.09
CA THR A 804 -30.81 1.37 -2.36
C THR A 804 -29.93 1.78 -3.54
N GLY A 805 -30.23 1.17 -4.69
CA GLY A 805 -29.58 1.47 -5.96
C GLY A 805 -30.29 0.73 -7.10
N PRO A 806 -29.76 0.78 -8.35
CA PRO A 806 -30.37 0.13 -9.49
C PRO A 806 -30.60 -1.38 -9.27
N GLY A 807 -31.86 -1.79 -9.16
CA GLY A 807 -32.26 -3.20 -9.08
C GLY A 807 -32.18 -3.85 -7.69
N PHE A 808 -31.81 -3.13 -6.62
CA PHE A 808 -31.71 -3.70 -5.27
C PHE A 808 -32.20 -2.74 -4.16
N SER A 809 -32.49 -3.36 -3.01
CA SER A 809 -32.67 -2.70 -1.70
C SER A 809 -32.22 -3.69 -0.63
N VAL A 810 -31.25 -3.31 0.18
CA VAL A 810 -30.63 -4.14 1.22
C VAL A 810 -30.57 -3.38 2.54
N VAL A 811 -30.39 -4.09 3.64
CA VAL A 811 -30.23 -3.47 4.97
C VAL A 811 -29.09 -4.16 5.70
N SER A 812 -28.39 -3.39 6.53
CA SER A 812 -27.31 -3.88 7.37
C SER A 812 -27.81 -4.71 8.55
N GLU A 813 -26.90 -5.39 9.24
CA GLU A 813 -27.13 -5.82 10.62
C GLU A 813 -27.52 -4.61 11.49
N THR A 814 -28.28 -4.89 12.54
CA THR A 814 -28.73 -3.85 13.48
C THR A 814 -27.72 -3.68 14.59
N ARG A 815 -27.45 -2.44 15.01
CA ARG A 815 -26.68 -2.12 16.20
C ARG A 815 -27.51 -1.33 17.19
N THR A 816 -27.34 -1.61 18.48
CA THR A 816 -28.15 -1.03 19.55
C THR A 816 -27.29 -0.23 20.52
N VAL A 817 -27.68 1.01 20.77
CA VAL A 817 -27.11 1.84 21.85
C VAL A 817 -28.09 1.99 22.99
N THR A 818 -27.58 2.32 24.20
CA THR A 818 -28.42 2.68 25.35
C THR A 818 -28.23 4.17 25.63
N VAL A 819 -29.32 4.92 25.70
CA VAL A 819 -29.30 6.35 26.01
C VAL A 819 -28.91 6.54 27.47
N GLY A 820 -28.09 7.55 27.73
CA GLY A 820 -27.56 7.88 29.06
C GLY A 820 -26.21 7.24 29.35
N GLU A 821 -25.69 7.48 30.56
CA GLU A 821 -24.39 6.98 30.98
C GLU A 821 -24.38 5.45 31.10
N ALA A 822 -23.38 4.81 30.50
CA ALA A 822 -23.21 3.36 30.61
C ALA A 822 -22.98 2.95 32.09
N PRO A 823 -23.72 1.99 32.65
CA PRO A 823 -23.45 1.48 33.98
C PRO A 823 -22.07 0.85 34.00
N GLN A 824 -21.20 1.34 34.90
CA GLN A 824 -19.83 0.83 35.00
C GLN A 824 -19.81 -0.64 35.44
N PRO A 825 -18.97 -1.50 34.82
CA PRO A 825 -18.81 -2.89 35.26
C PRO A 825 -18.20 -2.94 36.68
N GLN A 826 -18.33 -4.07 37.37
CA GLN A 826 -17.72 -4.25 38.70
C GLN A 826 -16.19 -4.33 38.63
N SER A 827 -15.63 -4.81 37.52
CA SER A 827 -14.21 -4.87 37.24
C SER A 827 -13.95 -4.96 35.73
N VAL A 828 -12.81 -4.42 35.31
CA VAL A 828 -12.27 -4.56 33.95
C VAL A 828 -10.86 -5.16 34.07
N THR A 829 -10.56 -6.18 33.29
CA THR A 829 -9.26 -6.86 33.28
C THR A 829 -8.66 -6.82 31.87
N VAL A 830 -7.40 -6.43 31.74
CA VAL A 830 -6.64 -6.58 30.50
C VAL A 830 -6.20 -8.05 30.41
N ALA A 831 -7.01 -8.86 29.74
CA ALA A 831 -6.78 -10.30 29.66
C ALA A 831 -6.12 -10.67 28.31
N GLY A 832 -4.93 -11.29 28.37
CA GLY A 832 -4.17 -11.56 27.18
C GLY A 832 -2.92 -12.43 27.40
N SER A 833 -2.14 -12.62 26.33
CA SER A 833 -0.84 -13.30 26.40
C SER A 833 0.10 -12.60 27.39
N LEU A 834 -0.03 -11.28 27.56
CA LEU A 834 0.75 -10.44 28.47
C LEU A 834 0.53 -10.73 29.97
N ASN A 835 -0.52 -11.46 30.35
CA ASN A 835 -0.86 -11.67 31.75
C ASN A 835 0.26 -12.38 32.55
N GLN A 836 1.01 -13.30 31.94
CA GLN A 836 2.16 -13.92 32.63
C GLN A 836 3.27 -12.92 32.92
N ALA A 837 3.54 -12.01 31.98
CA ALA A 837 4.51 -10.92 32.18
C ALA A 837 4.06 -9.95 33.28
N MET A 838 2.77 -9.72 33.44
CA MET A 838 2.19 -8.98 34.57
C MET A 838 2.26 -9.75 35.92
N GLY A 839 2.68 -11.02 35.90
CA GLY A 839 2.78 -11.86 37.06
C GLY A 839 1.50 -12.60 37.45
N CYS A 840 0.58 -12.79 36.49
CA CYS A 840 -0.56 -13.68 36.62
C CYS A 840 -0.12 -15.18 36.55
N THR A 841 -0.94 -16.08 37.02
CA THR A 841 -0.61 -17.53 37.06
C THR A 841 -0.68 -18.20 35.69
N LYS A 842 -1.42 -17.63 34.75
CA LYS A 842 -1.62 -18.11 33.37
C LYS A 842 -1.87 -16.94 32.41
N PRO A 843 -1.60 -17.13 31.12
CA PRO A 843 -2.06 -16.17 30.11
C PRO A 843 -3.58 -16.22 29.99
N TRP A 844 -4.16 -15.15 29.42
CA TRP A 844 -5.60 -15.04 29.19
C TRP A 844 -6.45 -15.27 30.44
N ASP A 845 -6.06 -14.68 31.59
CA ASP A 845 -6.73 -14.83 32.89
C ASP A 845 -7.64 -13.63 33.20
N PRO A 846 -8.96 -13.67 32.91
CA PRO A 846 -9.87 -12.56 33.14
C PRO A 846 -10.07 -12.21 34.62
N ALA A 847 -9.68 -13.09 35.52
CA ALA A 847 -9.80 -12.90 36.97
C ALA A 847 -8.48 -12.46 37.62
N CYS A 848 -7.40 -12.23 36.85
CA CYS A 848 -6.11 -11.85 37.41
C CYS A 848 -6.14 -10.48 38.03
N SER A 849 -5.97 -10.38 39.35
CA SER A 849 -5.97 -9.11 40.09
C SER A 849 -4.81 -8.15 39.69
N ARG A 850 -3.72 -8.66 39.12
CA ARG A 850 -2.59 -7.83 38.65
C ARG A 850 -2.84 -7.17 37.31
N ALA A 851 -3.79 -7.70 36.51
CA ALA A 851 -4.22 -7.17 35.25
C ALA A 851 -5.56 -6.39 35.35
N MET A 852 -6.09 -6.26 36.57
CA MET A 852 -7.33 -5.56 36.83
C MET A 852 -7.11 -4.05 36.80
N MET A 853 -7.95 -3.34 36.05
CA MET A 853 -7.89 -1.89 35.89
C MET A 853 -8.60 -1.17 37.04
N VAL A 854 -8.31 0.10 37.22
CA VAL A 854 -8.90 0.97 38.24
C VAL A 854 -9.75 2.04 37.56
N LEU A 855 -11.02 2.16 37.98
CA LEU A 855 -11.92 3.22 37.47
C LEU A 855 -11.49 4.57 38.03
N ASP A 856 -11.28 5.55 37.15
CA ASP A 856 -11.20 6.96 37.53
C ASP A 856 -12.62 7.55 37.58
N PRO A 857 -13.12 7.95 38.76
CA PRO A 857 -14.47 8.44 38.88
C PRO A 857 -14.70 9.81 38.22
N ALA A 858 -13.63 10.51 37.84
CA ALA A 858 -13.73 11.85 37.28
C ALA A 858 -14.08 11.84 35.77
N ASP A 859 -13.63 10.84 35.06
CA ASP A 859 -13.85 10.69 33.61
C ASP A 859 -14.44 9.32 33.24
N LYS A 860 -14.72 8.48 34.23
CA LYS A 860 -15.33 7.14 34.07
C LYS A 860 -14.49 6.15 33.24
N VAL A 861 -13.22 6.45 33.04
CA VAL A 861 -12.28 5.61 32.29
C VAL A 861 -11.52 4.70 33.24
N TRP A 862 -11.40 3.40 32.86
CA TRP A 862 -10.59 2.42 33.57
C TRP A 862 -9.15 2.49 33.09
N ARG A 863 -8.17 2.52 34.01
CA ARG A 863 -6.74 2.61 33.69
C ARG A 863 -5.92 1.59 34.48
N LEU A 864 -4.82 1.13 33.86
CA LEU A 864 -3.84 0.27 34.50
C LEU A 864 -2.46 0.52 33.88
N THR A 865 -1.52 1.01 34.69
CA THR A 865 -0.12 1.16 34.28
C THR A 865 0.69 -0.03 34.80
N VAL A 866 1.43 -0.69 33.91
CA VAL A 866 2.25 -1.86 34.23
C VAL A 866 3.58 -1.79 33.50
N GLU A 867 4.61 -2.42 34.08
CA GLU A 867 5.87 -2.69 33.40
C GLU A 867 5.76 -4.01 32.62
N LEU A 868 6.02 -3.98 31.32
CA LEU A 868 6.07 -5.19 30.50
C LEU A 868 7.45 -5.32 29.85
N PRO A 869 7.97 -6.54 29.66
CA PRO A 869 9.10 -6.79 28.79
C PRO A 869 8.78 -6.40 27.34
N GLU A 870 9.81 -6.16 26.56
CA GLU A 870 9.70 -6.07 25.10
C GLU A 870 9.09 -7.35 24.54
N GLY A 871 8.16 -7.23 23.58
CA GLY A 871 7.50 -8.37 22.96
C GLY A 871 6.18 -8.06 22.28
N GLN A 872 5.71 -9.03 21.52
CA GLN A 872 4.38 -8.99 20.89
C GLN A 872 3.35 -9.65 21.82
N TYR A 873 2.25 -8.95 22.04
CA TYR A 873 1.18 -9.37 22.90
C TYR A 873 -0.17 -9.29 22.20
N GLU A 874 -1.08 -10.13 22.61
CA GLU A 874 -2.49 -10.07 22.26
C GLU A 874 -3.34 -9.91 23.52
N TYR A 875 -4.37 -9.08 23.50
CA TYR A 875 -5.20 -8.84 24.66
C TYR A 875 -6.62 -8.40 24.30
N LYS A 876 -7.52 -8.45 25.29
CA LYS A 876 -8.89 -7.95 25.26
C LYS A 876 -9.28 -7.35 26.60
N ALA A 877 -10.34 -6.54 26.62
CA ALA A 877 -11.02 -6.21 27.87
C ALA A 877 -11.94 -7.36 28.27
N ALA A 878 -11.75 -7.90 29.46
CA ALA A 878 -12.66 -8.87 30.05
C ALA A 878 -13.35 -8.22 31.27
N LEU A 879 -14.68 -8.27 31.32
CA LEU A 879 -15.46 -7.60 32.32
C LEU A 879 -15.91 -8.56 33.43
N ASN A 880 -16.03 -8.04 34.63
CA ASN A 880 -16.61 -8.76 35.79
C ASN A 880 -15.88 -10.07 36.11
N GLY A 881 -14.59 -10.18 35.77
CA GLY A 881 -13.73 -11.32 36.07
C GLY A 881 -14.01 -12.60 35.26
N GLY A 882 -14.76 -12.49 34.15
CA GLY A 882 -15.14 -13.61 33.28
C GLY A 882 -14.96 -13.29 31.80
N TRP A 883 -15.28 -14.25 30.92
CA TRP A 883 -15.32 -14.10 29.46
C TRP A 883 -16.72 -13.94 28.91
N ASP A 884 -17.75 -13.94 29.77
CA ASP A 884 -19.13 -13.77 29.32
C ASP A 884 -19.38 -12.41 28.65
N GLU A 885 -18.62 -11.41 29.10
CA GLU A 885 -18.60 -10.09 28.51
C GLU A 885 -17.14 -9.66 28.29
N ASN A 886 -16.73 -9.55 27.03
CA ASN A 886 -15.41 -9.15 26.64
C ASN A 886 -15.41 -8.36 25.31
N TYR A 887 -14.45 -7.47 25.15
CA TYR A 887 -14.35 -6.58 24.01
C TYR A 887 -12.94 -6.62 23.44
N GLY A 888 -12.82 -6.79 22.11
CA GLY A 888 -11.58 -6.85 21.36
C GLY A 888 -11.29 -5.61 20.55
N ALA A 889 -10.64 -5.77 19.40
CA ALA A 889 -10.29 -4.68 18.51
C ALA A 889 -11.52 -3.85 18.09
N GLY A 890 -11.39 -2.53 18.08
CA GLY A 890 -12.47 -1.60 17.76
C GLY A 890 -13.64 -1.60 18.75
N GLY A 891 -13.48 -2.12 19.97
CA GLY A 891 -14.55 -2.21 20.96
C GLY A 891 -15.59 -3.31 20.65
N ALA A 892 -15.30 -4.22 19.76
CA ALA A 892 -16.24 -5.24 19.33
C ALA A 892 -16.48 -6.31 20.42
N PHE A 893 -17.74 -6.60 20.72
CA PHE A 893 -18.14 -7.68 21.63
C PHE A 893 -17.70 -9.03 21.07
N ASN A 894 -16.98 -9.82 21.86
CA ASN A 894 -16.32 -11.08 21.43
C ASN A 894 -15.42 -10.90 20.19
N GLY A 895 -15.02 -9.66 19.86
CA GLY A 895 -14.23 -9.30 18.69
C GLY A 895 -12.84 -9.93 18.62
N PRO A 896 -12.07 -9.68 17.54
CA PRO A 896 -10.68 -10.13 17.42
C PRO A 896 -9.79 -9.65 18.58
N ASN A 897 -8.67 -10.32 18.82
CA ASN A 897 -7.70 -9.83 19.80
C ASN A 897 -7.09 -8.51 19.33
N ILE A 898 -6.80 -7.64 20.31
CA ILE A 898 -6.00 -6.42 20.05
C ILE A 898 -4.53 -6.85 20.12
N THR A 899 -3.75 -6.50 19.10
CA THR A 899 -2.32 -6.75 19.06
C THR A 899 -1.56 -5.58 19.67
N LEU A 900 -0.44 -5.84 20.33
CA LEU A 900 0.45 -4.85 20.91
C LEU A 900 1.90 -5.25 20.62
N ASP A 901 2.59 -4.42 19.85
CA ASP A 901 4.04 -4.48 19.71
C ASP A 901 4.65 -3.55 20.75
N HIS A 902 5.26 -4.13 21.79
CA HIS A 902 5.69 -3.40 22.99
C HIS A 902 7.21 -3.28 23.07
N PRO A 903 7.77 -2.07 23.12
CA PRO A 903 9.23 -1.84 23.12
C PRO A 903 9.90 -2.11 24.46
N GLY A 904 9.15 -2.59 25.45
CA GLY A 904 9.62 -2.74 26.85
C GLY A 904 9.41 -1.49 27.67
N GLY A 905 9.25 -1.67 29.00
CA GLY A 905 9.03 -0.60 29.97
C GLY A 905 7.57 -0.38 30.36
N PRO A 906 7.21 0.82 30.85
CA PRO A 906 5.85 1.10 31.33
C PRO A 906 4.88 1.34 30.17
N VAL A 907 3.70 0.71 30.25
CA VAL A 907 2.55 0.95 29.37
C VAL A 907 1.30 1.16 30.20
N THR A 908 0.45 2.11 29.82
CA THR A 908 -0.84 2.36 30.45
C THR A 908 -1.96 1.84 29.57
N PHE A 909 -2.72 0.86 30.04
CA PHE A 909 -3.96 0.44 29.39
C PHE A 909 -5.11 1.35 29.83
N ARG A 910 -5.96 1.72 28.89
CA ARG A 910 -7.12 2.59 29.05
C ARG A 910 -8.34 1.89 28.44
N TYR A 911 -9.43 1.75 29.23
CA TYR A 911 -10.70 1.21 28.75
C TYR A 911 -11.83 2.19 29.05
N ASP A 912 -12.57 2.52 28.03
CA ASP A 912 -13.76 3.36 28.09
C ASP A 912 -15.02 2.49 27.94
N ASN A 913 -15.87 2.49 28.98
CA ASN A 913 -17.04 1.64 29.00
C ASN A 913 -18.20 2.16 28.12
N SER A 914 -18.16 3.41 27.70
CA SER A 914 -19.19 3.97 26.78
C SER A 914 -18.98 3.52 25.32
N THR A 915 -17.73 3.37 24.92
CA THR A 915 -17.31 2.96 23.57
C THR A 915 -16.79 1.53 23.51
N HIS A 916 -16.54 0.89 24.66
CA HIS A 916 -15.88 -0.40 24.83
C HIS A 916 -14.45 -0.47 24.28
N LEU A 917 -13.82 0.67 23.98
CA LEU A 917 -12.47 0.73 23.46
C LEU A 917 -11.43 0.47 24.56
N LEU A 918 -10.55 -0.49 24.32
CA LEU A 918 -9.37 -0.78 25.12
C LEU A 918 -8.12 -0.42 24.31
N SER A 919 -7.30 0.50 24.82
CA SER A 919 -6.11 1.01 24.15
C SER A 919 -4.89 0.95 25.07
N ALA A 920 -3.70 0.77 24.49
CA ALA A 920 -2.41 0.92 25.15
C ALA A 920 -1.80 2.28 24.80
N VAL A 921 -1.38 3.05 25.81
CA VAL A 921 -0.81 4.41 25.63
C VAL A 921 0.52 4.52 26.38
N TYR A 922 1.43 5.35 25.87
CA TYR A 922 2.78 5.50 26.37
C TYR A 922 3.08 6.93 26.84
N ALA A 923 3.94 7.07 27.85
CA ALA A 923 4.39 8.37 28.31
C ALA A 923 5.17 9.15 27.23
N SER A 924 5.82 8.48 26.31
CA SER A 924 6.53 9.07 25.17
C SER A 924 5.60 9.76 24.15
N GLN A 925 4.32 9.41 24.15
CA GLN A 925 3.30 10.01 23.29
C GLN A 925 2.66 11.28 23.90
N GLN A 926 3.07 11.66 25.09
CA GLN A 926 2.53 12.82 25.79
C GLN A 926 3.25 14.12 25.37
N PRO A 927 2.55 15.26 25.27
CA PRO A 927 3.18 16.55 24.96
C PRO A 927 4.19 16.95 26.04
N GLY A 928 5.10 17.85 25.71
CA GLY A 928 6.10 18.37 26.65
C GLY A 928 5.53 19.23 27.77
N ALA A 929 4.38 19.84 27.53
CA ALA A 929 3.64 20.66 28.51
C ALA A 929 2.17 20.81 28.12
N VAL A 930 1.29 20.97 29.10
CA VAL A 930 -0.14 21.27 28.90
C VAL A 930 -0.56 22.41 29.82
N ALA A 931 -1.22 23.42 29.29
CA ALA A 931 -1.76 24.54 30.04
C ALA A 931 -3.29 24.59 29.98
N ALA A 932 -3.96 24.84 31.12
CA ALA A 932 -5.34 25.32 31.12
C ALA A 932 -5.33 26.83 30.83
N ALA A 933 -5.34 27.19 29.54
CA ALA A 933 -5.23 28.58 29.13
C ALA A 933 -6.65 29.19 28.98
N GLY A 934 -6.95 30.25 29.74
CA GLY A 934 -8.30 30.77 29.76
C GLY A 934 -8.44 32.09 30.53
N SER A 935 -9.66 32.54 30.66
CA SER A 935 -10.04 33.79 31.37
C SER A 935 -9.83 33.73 32.88
N MET A 936 -9.42 32.58 33.44
CA MET A 936 -9.06 32.43 34.85
C MET A 936 -7.54 32.53 35.07
N ASN A 937 -6.71 32.72 34.08
CA ASN A 937 -5.26 32.66 34.26
C ASN A 937 -4.74 33.74 35.17
N SER A 938 -5.26 34.98 35.11
CA SER A 938 -4.90 36.05 36.05
C SER A 938 -5.28 35.71 37.50
N GLU A 939 -6.39 35.00 37.72
CA GLU A 939 -6.80 34.53 39.07
C GLU A 939 -5.91 33.37 39.56
N LEU A 940 -5.30 32.60 38.69
CA LEU A 940 -4.29 31.60 39.02
C LEU A 940 -2.91 32.22 39.34
N GLY A 941 -2.72 33.53 39.04
CA GLY A 941 -1.49 34.26 39.30
C GLY A 941 -0.62 34.49 38.05
N CYS A 942 -1.16 34.31 36.87
CA CYS A 942 -0.51 34.66 35.58
C CYS A 942 -0.49 36.19 35.38
N ALA A 943 0.35 36.66 34.48
CA ALA A 943 0.44 38.08 34.15
C ALA A 943 -0.78 38.60 33.39
N ALA A 944 -1.44 37.72 32.63
CA ALA A 944 -2.65 37.98 31.84
C ALA A 944 -3.53 36.75 31.74
N ASP A 945 -4.79 36.94 31.29
CA ASP A 945 -5.66 35.82 30.89
C ASP A 945 -5.21 35.29 29.52
N TRP A 946 -5.61 34.04 29.20
CA TRP A 946 -5.27 33.35 27.94
C TRP A 946 -3.77 33.24 27.68
N GLU A 947 -2.98 32.98 28.74
CA GLU A 947 -1.51 32.92 28.67
C GLU A 947 -1.02 31.46 28.76
N PRO A 948 -0.81 30.73 27.61
CA PRO A 948 -0.44 29.31 27.61
C PRO A 948 0.97 29.08 28.16
N ALA A 949 1.84 30.07 28.15
CA ALA A 949 3.20 29.99 28.70
C ALA A 949 3.29 30.17 30.21
N CYS A 950 2.19 30.56 30.86
CA CYS A 950 2.15 30.84 32.32
C CYS A 950 2.42 29.57 33.13
N ASP A 951 3.39 29.59 34.03
CA ASP A 951 3.74 28.45 34.90
C ASP A 951 2.62 28.03 35.84
N GLN A 952 1.77 28.97 36.28
CA GLN A 952 0.68 28.72 37.21
C GLN A 952 -0.52 28.02 36.52
N ALA A 953 -0.60 28.09 35.19
CA ALA A 953 -1.62 27.42 34.40
C ALA A 953 -1.19 26.03 33.89
N GLN A 954 0.08 25.63 34.11
CA GLN A 954 0.56 24.33 33.63
C GLN A 954 -0.02 23.19 34.46
N LEU A 955 -0.50 22.15 33.74
CA LEU A 955 -0.88 20.86 34.32
C LEU A 955 0.39 20.01 34.49
N ILE A 956 0.33 19.07 35.41
CA ILE A 956 1.42 18.10 35.70
C ILE A 956 0.94 16.74 35.29
N LEU A 957 1.74 16.03 34.46
CA LEU A 957 1.45 14.65 34.05
C LEU A 957 1.54 13.72 35.27
N ASP A 958 0.49 12.97 35.53
CA ASP A 958 0.50 11.89 36.51
C ASP A 958 0.97 10.59 35.83
N PRO A 959 2.15 10.05 36.16
CA PRO A 959 2.68 8.85 35.50
C PRO A 959 1.89 7.57 35.82
N ALA A 960 1.00 7.62 36.80
CA ALA A 960 0.22 6.46 37.20
C ALA A 960 -0.98 6.21 36.27
N ASP A 961 -1.49 7.27 35.61
CA ASP A 961 -2.67 7.19 34.73
C ASP A 961 -2.53 7.95 33.41
N LEU A 962 -1.38 8.61 33.19
CA LEU A 962 -1.07 9.47 32.04
C LEU A 962 -2.09 10.60 31.79
N VAL A 963 -2.73 11.08 32.86
CA VAL A 963 -3.61 12.25 32.81
C VAL A 963 -2.87 13.47 33.37
N TRP A 964 -2.97 14.57 32.65
CA TRP A 964 -2.44 15.88 33.09
C TRP A 964 -3.38 16.53 34.08
N LYS A 965 -2.87 17.02 35.20
CA LYS A 965 -3.68 17.54 36.30
C LYS A 965 -3.12 18.89 36.84
N LEU A 966 -4.03 19.85 37.09
CA LEU A 966 -3.72 21.10 37.82
C LEU A 966 -4.79 21.29 38.90
N SER A 967 -4.34 21.43 40.15
CA SER A 967 -5.24 21.76 41.28
C SER A 967 -4.97 23.19 41.74
N ALA A 968 -5.93 24.09 41.53
CA ALA A 968 -5.94 25.44 42.06
C ALA A 968 -6.52 25.43 43.45
N LEU A 969 -5.79 25.92 44.44
CA LEU A 969 -6.22 25.93 45.86
C LEU A 969 -7.38 26.85 46.14
N ALA A 970 -7.53 27.95 45.38
CA ALA A 970 -8.62 28.90 45.53
C ALA A 970 -8.81 29.65 44.20
N LEU A 971 -9.89 29.32 43.49
CA LEU A 971 -10.36 30.09 42.35
C LEU A 971 -11.61 30.88 42.77
N PRO A 972 -11.74 32.19 42.49
CA PRO A 972 -12.95 32.95 42.82
C PRO A 972 -14.22 32.38 42.16
N ALA A 973 -15.37 32.66 42.73
CA ALA A 973 -16.64 32.34 42.09
C ALA A 973 -16.80 33.13 40.81
N GLY A 974 -17.13 32.47 39.71
CA GLY A 974 -17.23 33.12 38.41
C GLY A 974 -17.62 32.14 37.26
N THR A 975 -17.76 32.68 36.08
CA THR A 975 -17.86 31.92 34.85
C THR A 975 -16.60 32.17 34.05
N TYR A 976 -15.87 31.10 33.78
CA TYR A 976 -14.59 31.11 33.08
C TYR A 976 -14.70 30.41 31.75
N GLU A 977 -13.88 30.80 30.82
CA GLU A 977 -13.69 30.14 29.53
C GLU A 977 -12.24 29.68 29.39
N PHE A 978 -11.99 28.47 28.88
CA PHE A 978 -10.62 27.99 28.76
C PHE A 978 -10.51 26.91 27.65
N LYS A 979 -9.26 26.58 27.27
CA LYS A 979 -8.85 25.49 26.39
C LYS A 979 -7.60 24.81 26.96
N ALA A 980 -7.34 23.60 26.50
CA ALA A 980 -6.01 23.02 26.64
C ALA A 980 -5.09 23.62 25.57
N ALA A 981 -3.94 24.15 25.98
CA ALA A 981 -2.90 24.59 25.05
C ALA A 981 -1.64 23.76 25.30
N LEU A 982 -1.04 23.23 24.23
CA LEU A 982 0.11 22.35 24.35
C LEU A 982 1.41 23.13 24.19
N ASP A 983 2.47 22.59 24.79
CA ASP A 983 3.86 23.02 24.64
C ASP A 983 4.04 24.53 24.86
N ARG A 984 3.26 25.10 25.80
CA ARG A 984 3.31 26.51 26.23
C ARG A 984 2.97 27.50 25.12
N SER A 985 2.24 27.09 24.09
CA SER A 985 1.89 27.92 22.93
C SER A 985 0.44 27.68 22.48
N TRP A 986 -0.04 28.49 21.55
CA TRP A 986 -1.32 28.29 20.88
C TRP A 986 -1.23 27.50 19.57
N ASN A 987 -0.04 27.03 19.23
CA ASN A 987 0.15 26.25 17.98
C ASN A 987 -0.72 24.99 17.93
N VAL A 988 -0.85 24.33 19.09
CA VAL A 988 -1.77 23.21 19.27
C VAL A 988 -2.66 23.48 20.47
N SER A 989 -3.96 23.55 20.28
CA SER A 989 -4.93 23.76 21.38
C SER A 989 -6.23 23.01 21.11
N TYR A 990 -6.83 22.53 22.20
CA TYR A 990 -8.06 21.76 22.17
C TYR A 990 -9.15 22.43 23.03
N GLY A 991 -10.35 22.56 22.44
CA GLY A 991 -11.50 23.16 23.07
C GLY A 991 -12.55 22.17 23.54
N ALA A 992 -13.81 22.53 23.43
CA ALA A 992 -14.92 21.67 23.83
C ALA A 992 -14.93 20.36 23.03
N GLY A 993 -15.14 19.24 23.75
CA GLY A 993 -15.12 17.90 23.14
C GLY A 993 -13.77 17.39 22.63
N GLY A 994 -12.66 18.13 22.89
CA GLY A 994 -11.34 17.76 22.38
C GLY A 994 -11.07 18.24 20.94
N ALA A 995 -11.94 19.09 20.40
CA ALA A 995 -11.77 19.60 19.04
C ALA A 995 -10.58 20.58 18.91
N SER A 996 -9.88 20.57 17.79
CA SER A 996 -8.80 21.49 17.43
C SER A 996 -8.95 21.95 15.96
N PRO A 997 -9.12 23.28 15.72
CA PRO A 997 -9.46 24.32 16.69
C PRO A 997 -10.87 24.14 17.24
N GLY A 998 -11.05 24.08 18.57
CA GLY A 998 -12.35 23.91 19.22
C GLY A 998 -12.87 25.21 19.86
N SER A 999 -14.20 25.27 20.13
CA SER A 999 -14.79 26.36 20.91
C SER A 999 -14.27 26.37 22.36
N ASN A 1000 -14.34 27.52 23.04
CA ASN A 1000 -13.95 27.62 24.44
C ASN A 1000 -14.88 26.79 25.34
N ILE A 1001 -14.30 26.12 26.33
CA ILE A 1001 -15.06 25.39 27.34
C ILE A 1001 -15.49 26.37 28.40
N VAL A 1002 -16.81 26.41 28.70
CA VAL A 1002 -17.37 27.28 29.75
C VAL A 1002 -17.40 26.53 31.08
N PHE A 1003 -16.75 27.08 32.10
CA PHE A 1003 -16.69 26.55 33.46
C PHE A 1003 -17.30 27.50 34.46
N LYS A 1004 -18.42 27.10 35.09
CA LYS A 1004 -19.06 27.82 36.18
C LYS A 1004 -18.52 27.32 37.52
N HIS A 1005 -17.94 28.19 38.30
CA HIS A 1005 -17.31 27.85 39.57
C HIS A 1005 -17.91 28.69 40.72
N ASP A 1006 -18.23 28.01 41.84
CA ASP A 1006 -18.84 28.65 43.04
C ASP A 1006 -17.81 29.26 44.00
N GLY A 1007 -16.53 29.16 43.70
CA GLY A 1007 -15.41 29.60 44.51
C GLY A 1007 -14.82 28.49 45.36
N GLY A 1008 -13.50 28.49 45.53
CA GLY A 1008 -12.76 27.48 46.28
C GLY A 1008 -11.75 26.70 45.43
N PRO A 1009 -11.40 25.47 45.83
CA PRO A 1009 -10.49 24.65 45.00
C PRO A 1009 -11.11 24.29 43.68
N ALA A 1010 -10.33 24.32 42.61
CA ALA A 1010 -10.72 23.83 41.28
C ALA A 1010 -9.65 22.86 40.73
N THR A 1011 -10.05 21.86 40.01
CA THR A 1011 -9.13 20.90 39.38
C THR A 1011 -9.35 20.87 37.88
N PHE A 1012 -8.29 21.04 37.09
CA PHE A 1012 -8.30 20.88 35.65
C PHE A 1012 -7.62 19.55 35.31
N ARG A 1013 -8.20 18.81 34.38
CA ARG A 1013 -7.73 17.48 33.95
C ARG A 1013 -7.72 17.45 32.44
N TYR A 1014 -6.63 16.97 31.82
CA TYR A 1014 -6.51 16.79 30.39
C TYR A 1014 -6.03 15.36 30.07
N ASP A 1015 -6.77 14.67 29.25
CA ASP A 1015 -6.41 13.36 28.71
C ASP A 1015 -5.95 13.54 27.25
N HIS A 1016 -4.69 13.29 26.99
CA HIS A 1016 -4.10 13.50 25.67
C HIS A 1016 -4.58 12.50 24.63
N PHE A 1017 -5.10 11.36 25.03
CA PHE A 1017 -5.67 10.36 24.11
C PHE A 1017 -6.99 10.83 23.48
N THR A 1018 -7.81 11.53 24.24
CA THR A 1018 -9.10 12.07 23.77
C THR A 1018 -9.04 13.58 23.46
N HIS A 1019 -7.92 14.21 23.77
CA HIS A 1019 -7.73 15.67 23.74
C HIS A 1019 -8.72 16.46 24.62
N VAL A 1020 -9.48 15.80 25.48
CA VAL A 1020 -10.51 16.42 26.32
C VAL A 1020 -9.86 17.02 27.58
N ILE A 1021 -10.13 18.31 27.83
CA ILE A 1021 -9.83 18.96 29.09
C ILE A 1021 -11.13 19.28 29.84
N THR A 1022 -11.17 18.96 31.14
CA THR A 1022 -12.31 19.20 32.02
C THR A 1022 -11.89 20.05 33.23
N ALA A 1023 -12.85 20.78 33.84
CA ALA A 1023 -12.67 21.50 35.09
C ALA A 1023 -13.77 21.12 36.08
N GLY A 1024 -13.39 20.87 37.36
CA GLY A 1024 -14.33 20.55 38.43
C GLY A 1024 -13.83 20.94 39.80
#